data_6a4e97954080b846eac1ff2d8bd3de52
#
_entry.id   6a4e97954080b846eac1ff2d8bd3de52
#
_cell.length_a   1.000
_cell.length_b   1.000
_cell.length_c   1.000
_cell.angle_alpha   90.00
_cell.angle_beta   90.00
_cell.angle_gamma   90.00
#
_symmetry.space_group_name_H-M   'P 1'
#
loop_
_entity.id
_entity.type
_entity.pdbx_description
1 polymer ?
#
loop_
_entity_poly.entity_id
_entity_poly.type
_entity_poly.pdbx_seq_one_letter_code
_entity_poly.pdbx_strand_id
1 'polypeptide(L)'
;MKVDISVVGYPRVGNKRQYKWAVEKFWRSEITLEELVSKSDELISNNWDIQNNSGINKVLIGDFSFYDQVLDTATHLGIPQKRFGYTNHTDFDSYFKASRGGEVNGKNESPLEMTKWFDTNYHYLVSEIDWDLEFNPSAARFSHELKLASEKGLDAIPKIIGPTTFLTLCKENDLDQSKKDKVLNVYLNLFTQLKDLGLTEILIDEGSLGVGSHSFSQDTFDIFKALVENSPLEIHLFGYFGKYDGILDEVLNSNISSIHLDLCYEGFTDEEIVQIASKKEVQLGVLSGRTIWKSNLLDIFDRISDLNLNKLSISTSCSLLHVPYSLKEEDSLNTDLKNILSFAEEKLNELLLLKNSLESNVKSEDLVLYEKVRDHSDKALLGRIVETVRNRVSSLTKESFERKTNREERLELQSSELNIPTFPTTTIGSFPQTGDTRTLRRQFKSNEISESEYEAGIKEIIKETIEIQEELGLDILVHGEAERNDMVEYFGELLEGFAFSKFGWVQSYGSRCVKPPIIFGDVYRKEAMTVNWSSYAQSLTDKRMKGMLTGPVTILQWSFYRDDISKKEVAYQIGLALRDEVLDLEKNGIKIIQIDEPAIREGLPLNPKYKQEYLEWAVNSFKLSQAGVEDSTQIHSHMCYSEFDEILDAINALDVDVLSIEASRSGMDLVNPTLKEKYKGAVGPGVYDIHSPLVLEYEDALQRIQQLAKSLDVKNIWINPDCGLKTRNWKEVKESLANMIKANNDVKETIS
;
A
#
# COMPACT_ATOMS: atom_id res chain seq x y z
N MET A 1 -36.80 -11.84 -12.25
CA MET A 1 -36.22 -12.37 -10.99
C MET A 1 -35.80 -11.19 -10.11
N LYS A 2 -36.02 -11.24 -8.79
CA LYS A 2 -35.51 -10.17 -7.90
C LYS A 2 -33.99 -10.31 -7.78
N VAL A 3 -33.26 -9.21 -7.92
CA VAL A 3 -31.81 -9.15 -7.75
C VAL A 3 -31.48 -8.24 -6.58
N ASP A 4 -30.83 -8.76 -5.58
CA ASP A 4 -30.35 -7.97 -4.45
C ASP A 4 -28.94 -7.45 -4.75
N ILE A 5 -28.66 -6.19 -4.36
CA ILE A 5 -27.32 -5.58 -4.49
C ILE A 5 -26.80 -5.12 -3.15
N SER A 6 -25.48 -5.25 -2.97
CA SER A 6 -24.81 -4.86 -1.73
C SER A 6 -23.37 -4.41 -1.99
N VAL A 7 -22.75 -3.86 -0.96
CA VAL A 7 -21.31 -3.57 -0.92
C VAL A 7 -20.69 -4.20 0.32
N VAL A 8 -19.38 -4.48 0.26
CA VAL A 8 -18.63 -5.08 1.39
C VAL A 8 -18.09 -4.00 2.34
N GLY A 9 -18.07 -2.75 1.91
CA GLY A 9 -17.60 -1.58 2.64
C GLY A 9 -17.46 -0.38 1.72
N TYR A 10 -17.30 0.82 2.31
CA TYR A 10 -17.33 2.09 1.58
C TYR A 10 -16.19 3.01 2.02
N PRO A 11 -15.73 3.99 1.19
CA PRO A 11 -14.68 4.93 1.59
C PRO A 11 -15.04 5.74 2.83
N ARG A 12 -14.11 5.84 3.78
CA ARG A 12 -14.35 6.41 5.12
C ARG A 12 -13.89 7.86 5.27
N VAL A 13 -12.99 8.31 4.40
CA VAL A 13 -12.35 9.64 4.56
C VAL A 13 -13.17 10.80 3.99
N GLY A 14 -14.19 10.50 3.18
CA GLY A 14 -15.01 11.48 2.47
C GLY A 14 -14.33 12.02 1.20
N ASN A 15 -15.12 12.56 0.25
CA ASN A 15 -14.65 13.01 -1.05
C ASN A 15 -13.49 14.01 -0.98
N LYS A 16 -13.52 14.96 -0.04
CA LYS A 16 -12.48 15.98 0.21
C LYS A 16 -11.68 15.71 1.48
N ARG A 17 -11.65 14.48 1.94
CA ARG A 17 -10.97 14.06 3.17
C ARG A 17 -11.53 14.74 4.42
N GLN A 18 -12.84 14.93 4.51
CA GLN A 18 -13.49 15.63 5.62
C GLN A 18 -13.16 14.98 6.95
N TYR A 19 -13.18 13.64 7.01
CA TYR A 19 -12.82 12.91 8.22
C TYR A 19 -11.37 13.13 8.64
N LYS A 20 -10.42 13.11 7.69
CA LYS A 20 -9.02 13.42 7.98
C LYS A 20 -8.87 14.73 8.75
N TRP A 21 -9.50 15.77 8.24
CA TRP A 21 -9.38 17.09 8.86
C TRP A 21 -10.07 17.15 10.22
N ALA A 22 -11.19 16.44 10.41
CA ALA A 22 -11.87 16.36 11.70
C ALA A 22 -11.01 15.65 12.75
N VAL A 23 -10.50 14.45 12.46
CA VAL A 23 -9.70 13.69 13.42
C VAL A 23 -8.38 14.38 13.76
N GLU A 24 -7.72 15.04 12.79
CA GLU A 24 -6.49 15.80 13.05
C GLU A 24 -6.75 17.05 13.90
N LYS A 25 -7.91 17.71 13.75
CA LYS A 25 -8.34 18.79 14.65
C LYS A 25 -8.59 18.29 16.07
N PHE A 26 -9.23 17.14 16.20
CA PHE A 26 -9.43 16.49 17.49
C PHE A 26 -8.09 16.20 18.19
N TRP A 27 -7.11 15.63 17.48
CA TRP A 27 -5.78 15.36 18.04
C TRP A 27 -5.02 16.61 18.46
N ARG A 28 -5.32 17.78 17.86
CA ARG A 28 -4.78 19.07 18.27
C ARG A 28 -5.63 19.78 19.32
N SER A 29 -6.68 19.12 19.85
CA SER A 29 -7.64 19.70 20.81
C SER A 29 -8.37 20.95 20.29
N GLU A 30 -8.54 21.05 18.95
CA GLU A 30 -9.29 22.14 18.30
C GLU A 30 -10.80 21.86 18.25
N ILE A 31 -11.20 20.59 18.36
CA ILE A 31 -12.60 20.14 18.48
C ILE A 31 -12.75 19.12 19.60
N THR A 32 -13.96 18.96 20.12
CA THR A 32 -14.29 17.98 21.17
C THR A 32 -14.52 16.59 20.56
N LEU A 33 -14.66 15.59 21.45
CA LEU A 33 -15.02 14.22 21.04
C LEU A 33 -16.43 14.19 20.44
N GLU A 34 -17.38 14.90 21.04
CA GLU A 34 -18.75 14.99 20.51
C GLU A 34 -18.78 15.59 19.11
N GLU A 35 -17.98 16.62 18.85
CA GLU A 35 -17.86 17.22 17.52
C GLU A 35 -17.20 16.26 16.50
N LEU A 36 -16.21 15.45 16.90
CA LEU A 36 -15.62 14.43 16.06
C LEU A 36 -16.66 13.35 15.70
N VAL A 37 -17.38 12.83 16.70
CA VAL A 37 -18.43 11.82 16.49
C VAL A 37 -19.53 12.38 15.59
N SER A 38 -20.01 13.60 15.82
CA SER A 38 -21.02 14.24 14.97
C SER A 38 -20.59 14.37 13.51
N LYS A 39 -19.32 14.71 13.25
CA LYS A 39 -18.79 14.78 11.89
C LYS A 39 -18.65 13.40 11.23
N SER A 40 -18.35 12.39 12.04
CA SER A 40 -18.33 11.00 11.57
C SER A 40 -19.73 10.51 11.21
N ASP A 41 -20.72 10.81 12.05
CA ASP A 41 -22.13 10.45 11.83
C ASP A 41 -22.71 11.14 10.58
N GLU A 42 -22.34 12.40 10.33
CA GLU A 42 -22.70 13.12 9.11
C GLU A 42 -22.12 12.38 7.86
N LEU A 43 -20.85 11.98 7.89
CA LEU A 43 -20.21 11.29 6.79
C LEU A 43 -20.82 9.89 6.57
N ILE A 44 -21.05 9.13 7.65
CA ILE A 44 -21.71 7.82 7.60
C ILE A 44 -23.09 7.96 6.95
N SER A 45 -23.88 8.92 7.44
CA SER A 45 -25.23 9.20 6.92
C SER A 45 -25.23 9.56 5.45
N ASN A 46 -24.29 10.38 5.00
CA ASN A 46 -24.13 10.73 3.58
C ASN A 46 -23.74 9.51 2.72
N ASN A 47 -22.85 8.65 3.22
CA ASN A 47 -22.48 7.41 2.54
C ASN A 47 -23.68 6.47 2.38
N TRP A 48 -24.51 6.34 3.41
CA TRP A 48 -25.73 5.53 3.34
C TRP A 48 -26.79 6.11 2.39
N ASP A 49 -26.94 7.44 2.33
CA ASP A 49 -27.81 8.09 1.36
C ASP A 49 -27.41 7.79 -0.09
N ILE A 50 -26.10 7.83 -0.38
CA ILE A 50 -25.57 7.48 -1.71
C ILE A 50 -25.84 6.01 -2.03
N GLN A 51 -25.58 5.10 -1.10
CA GLN A 51 -25.84 3.67 -1.28
C GLN A 51 -27.33 3.37 -1.48
N ASN A 52 -28.20 3.95 -0.65
CA ASN A 52 -29.64 3.77 -0.77
C ASN A 52 -30.19 4.33 -2.09
N ASN A 53 -29.74 5.50 -2.52
CA ASN A 53 -30.11 6.09 -3.82
C ASN A 53 -29.64 5.22 -5.01
N SER A 54 -28.62 4.39 -4.81
CA SER A 54 -28.15 3.41 -5.80
C SER A 54 -28.84 2.04 -5.66
N GLY A 55 -29.90 1.94 -4.85
CA GLY A 55 -30.71 0.73 -4.70
C GLY A 55 -30.16 -0.31 -3.72
N ILE A 56 -29.19 0.04 -2.90
CA ILE A 56 -28.72 -0.78 -1.78
C ILE A 56 -29.64 -0.52 -0.59
N ASN A 57 -30.51 -1.47 -0.30
CA ASN A 57 -31.56 -1.31 0.69
C ASN A 57 -31.08 -1.59 2.13
N LYS A 58 -29.97 -2.29 2.30
CA LYS A 58 -29.43 -2.70 3.60
C LYS A 58 -28.02 -2.13 3.75
N VAL A 59 -27.85 -1.20 4.69
CA VAL A 59 -26.56 -0.54 4.93
C VAL A 59 -25.74 -1.27 5.98
N LEU A 60 -24.42 -1.17 5.87
CA LEU A 60 -23.49 -1.75 6.84
C LEU A 60 -23.35 -0.83 8.06
N ILE A 61 -23.56 -1.37 9.27
CA ILE A 61 -23.15 -0.75 10.53
C ILE A 61 -21.91 -1.45 11.07
N GLY A 62 -20.98 -0.69 11.66
CA GLY A 62 -19.67 -1.17 12.09
C GLY A 62 -18.60 -1.19 10.97
N ASP A 63 -18.92 -0.70 9.75
CA ASP A 63 -17.94 -0.57 8.67
C ASP A 63 -17.06 0.68 8.81
N PHE A 64 -17.60 1.77 9.36
CA PHE A 64 -16.82 2.99 9.57
C PHE A 64 -15.84 2.83 10.73
N SER A 65 -14.57 3.18 10.46
CA SER A 65 -13.49 3.13 11.45
C SER A 65 -12.96 4.54 11.77
N PHE A 66 -12.69 4.80 13.07
CA PHE A 66 -12.07 6.04 13.50
C PHE A 66 -10.56 6.10 13.22
N TYR A 67 -9.89 4.94 13.13
CA TYR A 67 -8.50 4.85 12.74
C TYR A 67 -8.23 3.61 11.91
N ASP A 68 -8.54 2.42 12.43
CA ASP A 68 -8.27 1.13 11.82
C ASP A 68 -9.31 0.07 12.19
N GLN A 69 -9.75 -0.71 11.20
CA GLN A 69 -10.82 -1.69 11.36
C GLN A 69 -10.43 -2.92 12.23
N VAL A 70 -9.14 -3.27 12.33
CA VAL A 70 -8.67 -4.35 13.19
C VAL A 70 -8.69 -3.90 14.65
N LEU A 71 -8.21 -2.69 14.93
CA LEU A 71 -8.30 -2.08 16.27
C LEU A 71 -9.75 -1.85 16.68
N ASP A 72 -10.64 -1.45 15.75
CA ASP A 72 -12.07 -1.33 16.03
C ASP A 72 -12.67 -2.69 16.39
N THR A 73 -12.31 -3.76 15.69
CA THR A 73 -12.75 -5.12 16.02
C THR A 73 -12.29 -5.52 17.43
N ALA A 74 -11.02 -5.28 17.79
CA ALA A 74 -10.53 -5.50 19.15
C ALA A 74 -11.33 -4.69 20.17
N THR A 75 -11.69 -3.44 19.86
CA THR A 75 -12.48 -2.56 20.70
C THR A 75 -13.92 -3.07 20.87
N HIS A 76 -14.58 -3.51 19.80
CA HIS A 76 -15.92 -4.12 19.85
C HIS A 76 -15.95 -5.42 20.69
N LEU A 77 -14.92 -6.24 20.55
CA LEU A 77 -14.75 -7.47 21.32
C LEU A 77 -14.29 -7.20 22.77
N GLY A 78 -13.94 -5.93 23.10
CA GLY A 78 -13.40 -5.56 24.40
C GLY A 78 -12.12 -6.30 24.76
N ILE A 79 -11.27 -6.54 23.74
CA ILE A 79 -9.96 -7.19 23.88
C ILE A 79 -8.94 -6.13 24.28
N PRO A 80 -8.34 -6.22 25.48
CA PRO A 80 -7.35 -5.25 25.92
C PRO A 80 -6.04 -5.37 25.14
N GLN A 81 -5.45 -4.22 24.84
CA GLN A 81 -4.15 -4.14 24.19
C GLN A 81 -3.04 -4.21 25.25
N LYS A 82 -2.06 -5.08 25.07
CA LYS A 82 -1.04 -5.43 26.09
C LYS A 82 -0.35 -4.20 26.71
N ARG A 83 -0.04 -3.17 25.91
CA ARG A 83 0.62 -1.95 26.38
C ARG A 83 -0.35 -0.84 26.76
N PHE A 84 -1.57 -0.84 26.21
CA PHE A 84 -2.51 0.28 26.26
C PHE A 84 -3.79 -0.02 27.06
N GLY A 85 -4.01 -1.28 27.45
CA GLY A 85 -5.25 -1.69 28.13
C GLY A 85 -6.46 -1.74 27.19
N TYR A 86 -7.65 -1.48 27.74
CA TYR A 86 -8.88 -1.47 26.96
C TYR A 86 -8.95 -0.22 26.07
N THR A 87 -9.18 -0.45 24.77
CA THR A 87 -9.56 0.63 23.85
C THR A 87 -11.06 0.93 23.98
N ASN A 88 -11.47 2.16 23.66
CA ASN A 88 -12.83 2.61 23.92
C ASN A 88 -13.29 3.64 22.88
N HIS A 89 -14.52 3.48 22.38
CA HIS A 89 -15.16 4.41 21.45
C HIS A 89 -15.96 5.53 22.17
N THR A 90 -15.91 5.61 23.50
CA THR A 90 -16.60 6.67 24.26
C THR A 90 -15.66 7.76 24.78
N ASP A 91 -14.37 7.50 24.97
CA ASP A 91 -13.37 8.50 25.34
C ASP A 91 -12.17 8.60 24.38
N PHE A 92 -11.91 7.56 23.61
CA PHE A 92 -10.82 7.45 22.63
C PHE A 92 -9.39 7.64 23.17
N ASP A 93 -9.16 7.85 24.47
CA ASP A 93 -7.81 8.10 24.98
C ASP A 93 -6.88 6.92 24.71
N SER A 94 -7.20 5.74 25.21
CA SER A 94 -6.41 4.52 24.94
C SER A 94 -6.43 4.11 23.49
N TYR A 95 -7.56 4.30 22.77
CA TYR A 95 -7.70 4.00 21.36
C TYR A 95 -6.70 4.78 20.49
N PHE A 96 -6.61 6.10 20.67
CA PHE A 96 -5.66 6.92 19.91
C PHE A 96 -4.22 6.82 20.41
N LYS A 97 -4.00 6.48 21.69
CA LYS A 97 -2.66 6.12 22.19
C LYS A 97 -2.16 4.82 21.55
N ALA A 98 -3.00 3.81 21.43
CA ALA A 98 -2.66 2.58 20.71
C ALA A 98 -2.32 2.87 19.23
N SER A 99 -3.07 3.76 18.61
CA SER A 99 -2.90 4.11 17.19
C SER A 99 -1.68 4.98 16.88
N ARG A 100 -1.29 5.87 17.80
CA ARG A 100 -0.32 6.96 17.53
C ARG A 100 0.86 7.00 18.50
N GLY A 101 0.84 6.16 19.50
CA GLY A 101 1.74 6.28 20.65
C GLY A 101 1.30 7.39 21.63
N GLY A 102 1.93 7.41 22.77
CA GLY A 102 1.68 8.42 23.80
C GLY A 102 2.06 7.94 25.19
N GLU A 103 1.82 8.80 26.18
CA GLU A 103 2.13 8.48 27.58
C GLU A 103 1.10 7.51 28.16
N VAL A 104 1.59 6.36 28.63
CA VAL A 104 0.83 5.33 29.33
C VAL A 104 1.55 5.01 30.64
N ASN A 105 0.90 5.19 31.77
CA ASN A 105 1.47 4.92 33.10
C ASN A 105 2.84 5.59 33.35
N GLY A 106 3.03 6.82 32.86
CA GLY A 106 4.27 7.58 33.04
C GLY A 106 5.42 7.17 32.10
N LYS A 107 5.14 6.30 31.11
CA LYS A 107 6.09 5.93 30.05
C LYS A 107 5.56 6.37 28.69
N ASN A 108 6.46 6.83 27.83
CA ASN A 108 6.11 7.15 26.45
C ASN A 108 6.17 5.86 25.62
N GLU A 109 4.99 5.35 25.25
CA GLU A 109 4.85 4.13 24.44
C GLU A 109 4.77 4.48 22.97
N SER A 110 5.44 3.66 22.13
CA SER A 110 5.29 3.73 20.67
C SER A 110 3.92 3.16 20.25
N PRO A 111 3.37 3.57 19.08
CA PRO A 111 2.12 2.99 18.57
C PRO A 111 2.22 1.49 18.37
N LEU A 112 1.06 0.84 18.16
CA LEU A 112 1.00 -0.54 17.68
C LEU A 112 1.72 -0.67 16.34
N GLU A 113 2.25 -1.87 16.07
CA GLU A 113 2.85 -2.18 14.77
C GLU A 113 1.83 -1.98 13.65
N MET A 114 2.25 -1.37 12.56
CA MET A 114 1.43 -1.15 11.38
C MET A 114 1.94 -1.98 10.21
N THR A 115 1.03 -2.69 9.54
CA THR A 115 1.34 -3.49 8.35
C THR A 115 0.20 -3.45 7.34
N LYS A 116 0.41 -4.02 6.14
CA LYS A 116 -0.58 -3.98 5.06
C LYS A 116 -1.77 -4.90 5.31
N TRP A 117 -2.96 -4.41 4.92
CA TRP A 117 -4.16 -5.22 4.74
C TRP A 117 -4.02 -6.04 3.46
N PHE A 118 -3.62 -7.29 3.61
CA PHE A 118 -3.29 -8.18 2.49
C PHE A 118 -2.29 -7.54 1.51
N ASP A 119 -2.54 -7.57 0.22
CA ASP A 119 -1.72 -6.95 -0.83
C ASP A 119 -2.25 -5.58 -1.29
N THR A 120 -3.03 -4.90 -0.44
CA THR A 120 -3.61 -3.57 -0.72
C THR A 120 -2.71 -2.44 -0.23
N ASN A 121 -3.03 -1.19 -0.59
CA ASN A 121 -2.36 0.00 -0.05
C ASN A 121 -2.92 0.48 1.31
N TYR A 122 -3.98 -0.16 1.82
CA TYR A 122 -4.49 0.09 3.16
C TYR A 122 -3.63 -0.65 4.20
N HIS A 123 -3.32 0.01 5.31
CA HIS A 123 -2.55 -0.54 6.42
C HIS A 123 -3.43 -0.60 7.66
N TYR A 124 -3.21 -1.62 8.47
CA TYR A 124 -3.89 -1.83 9.73
C TYR A 124 -2.89 -1.91 10.89
N LEU A 125 -3.40 -1.81 12.11
CA LEU A 125 -2.64 -1.94 13.35
C LEU A 125 -2.71 -3.37 13.87
N VAL A 126 -1.55 -3.98 14.09
CA VAL A 126 -1.44 -5.32 14.68
C VAL A 126 -1.78 -5.22 16.16
N SER A 127 -2.94 -5.74 16.55
CA SER A 127 -3.38 -5.72 17.95
C SER A 127 -2.50 -6.63 18.81
N GLU A 128 -2.02 -6.11 19.95
CA GLU A 128 -1.24 -6.83 20.95
C GLU A 128 -2.20 -7.34 22.03
N ILE A 129 -2.68 -8.58 21.90
CA ILE A 129 -3.71 -9.15 22.78
C ILE A 129 -3.12 -9.45 24.17
N ASP A 130 -3.73 -8.93 25.22
CA ASP A 130 -3.44 -9.30 26.60
C ASP A 130 -4.35 -10.46 27.06
N TRP A 131 -3.81 -11.67 27.00
CA TRP A 131 -4.54 -12.89 27.31
C TRP A 131 -4.85 -13.07 28.80
N ASP A 132 -4.18 -12.34 29.69
CA ASP A 132 -4.36 -12.41 31.13
C ASP A 132 -5.59 -11.60 31.62
N LEU A 133 -6.06 -10.65 30.82
CA LEU A 133 -7.21 -9.80 31.15
C LEU A 133 -8.51 -10.36 30.56
N GLU A 134 -9.65 -10.05 31.19
CA GLU A 134 -10.97 -10.44 30.67
C GLU A 134 -11.30 -9.69 29.37
N PHE A 135 -12.08 -10.33 28.50
CA PHE A 135 -12.61 -9.70 27.28
C PHE A 135 -14.05 -9.25 27.52
N ASN A 136 -14.32 -7.96 27.31
CA ASN A 136 -15.59 -7.31 27.66
C ASN A 136 -16.24 -6.71 26.39
N PRO A 137 -16.96 -7.52 25.58
CA PRO A 137 -17.52 -7.06 24.31
C PRO A 137 -18.62 -6.01 24.52
N SER A 138 -18.70 -5.07 23.57
CA SER A 138 -19.67 -4.00 23.60
C SER A 138 -20.29 -3.73 22.22
N ALA A 139 -21.62 -3.83 22.14
CA ALA A 139 -22.39 -3.46 20.97
C ALA A 139 -22.74 -1.94 20.93
N ALA A 140 -22.16 -1.10 21.79
CA ALA A 140 -22.53 0.32 21.93
C ALA A 140 -22.42 1.10 20.61
N ARG A 141 -21.34 0.88 19.81
CA ARG A 141 -21.18 1.54 18.52
C ARG A 141 -22.20 1.04 17.50
N PHE A 142 -22.45 -0.24 17.44
CA PHE A 142 -23.50 -0.82 16.58
C PHE A 142 -24.89 -0.28 16.94
N SER A 143 -25.20 -0.16 18.23
CA SER A 143 -26.45 0.45 18.72
C SER A 143 -26.59 1.91 18.28
N HIS A 144 -25.51 2.70 18.34
CA HIS A 144 -25.49 4.08 17.90
C HIS A 144 -25.77 4.18 16.38
N GLU A 145 -25.04 3.40 15.56
CA GLU A 145 -25.22 3.41 14.11
C GLU A 145 -26.56 2.83 13.69
N LEU A 146 -27.08 1.79 14.38
CA LEU A 146 -28.43 1.27 14.16
C LEU A 146 -29.51 2.32 14.37
N LYS A 147 -29.34 3.16 15.41
CA LYS A 147 -30.26 4.28 15.64
C LYS A 147 -30.21 5.29 14.49
N LEU A 148 -28.99 5.68 14.04
CA LEU A 148 -28.83 6.57 12.90
C LEU A 148 -29.48 6.03 11.62
N ALA A 149 -29.30 4.72 11.33
CA ALA A 149 -29.92 4.06 10.19
C ALA A 149 -31.46 4.05 10.30
N SER A 150 -31.98 3.75 11.50
CA SER A 150 -33.43 3.71 11.77
C SER A 150 -34.08 5.11 11.63
N GLU A 151 -33.39 6.18 12.08
CA GLU A 151 -33.86 7.57 11.90
C GLU A 151 -33.96 7.97 10.43
N LYS A 152 -33.20 7.32 9.54
CA LYS A 152 -33.26 7.47 8.07
C LYS A 152 -34.24 6.50 7.40
N GLY A 153 -34.84 5.57 8.15
CA GLY A 153 -35.71 4.54 7.59
C GLY A 153 -34.97 3.48 6.77
N LEU A 154 -33.67 3.25 7.07
CA LEU A 154 -32.81 2.28 6.40
C LEU A 154 -32.73 0.98 7.20
N ASP A 155 -32.76 -0.15 6.50
CA ASP A 155 -32.38 -1.44 7.07
C ASP A 155 -30.88 -1.52 7.26
N ALA A 156 -30.44 -2.15 8.35
CA ALA A 156 -29.03 -2.24 8.69
C ALA A 156 -28.60 -3.68 8.98
N ILE A 157 -27.37 -4.02 8.59
CA ILE A 157 -26.71 -5.27 8.94
C ILE A 157 -25.36 -4.97 9.61
N PRO A 158 -25.07 -5.55 10.78
CA PRO A 158 -23.77 -5.38 11.42
C PRO A 158 -22.68 -6.12 10.63
N LYS A 159 -21.50 -5.49 10.55
CA LYS A 159 -20.29 -6.06 9.97
C LYS A 159 -19.19 -6.09 11.01
N ILE A 160 -18.48 -7.22 11.11
CA ILE A 160 -17.28 -7.37 11.94
C ILE A 160 -16.25 -8.25 11.23
N ILE A 161 -14.96 -8.03 11.50
CA ILE A 161 -13.91 -8.96 11.06
C ILE A 161 -14.07 -10.25 11.85
N GLY A 162 -14.08 -11.39 11.15
CA GLY A 162 -14.24 -12.70 11.76
C GLY A 162 -12.99 -13.20 12.49
N PRO A 163 -13.12 -14.24 13.33
CA PRO A 163 -12.04 -14.65 14.22
C PRO A 163 -10.80 -15.18 13.49
N THR A 164 -10.97 -15.84 12.35
CA THR A 164 -9.81 -16.35 11.59
C THR A 164 -8.95 -15.19 11.07
N THR A 165 -9.56 -14.24 10.39
CA THR A 165 -8.87 -13.07 9.86
C THR A 165 -8.32 -12.19 10.98
N PHE A 166 -9.11 -11.89 12.01
CA PHE A 166 -8.69 -11.05 13.14
C PHE A 166 -7.43 -11.60 13.82
N LEU A 167 -7.45 -12.88 14.23
CA LEU A 167 -6.32 -13.49 14.95
C LEU A 167 -5.08 -13.64 14.05
N THR A 168 -5.27 -14.04 12.80
CA THR A 168 -4.18 -14.11 11.83
C THR A 168 -3.48 -12.76 11.66
N LEU A 169 -4.25 -11.68 11.52
CA LEU A 169 -3.72 -10.32 11.39
C LEU A 169 -3.10 -9.81 12.70
N CYS A 170 -3.52 -10.32 13.86
CA CYS A 170 -2.86 -10.07 15.14
C CYS A 170 -1.63 -10.96 15.38
N LYS A 171 -1.26 -11.82 14.41
CA LYS A 171 -0.15 -12.79 14.51
C LYS A 171 -0.34 -13.85 15.61
N GLU A 172 -1.57 -14.11 15.99
CA GLU A 172 -1.98 -15.09 17.01
C GLU A 172 -2.39 -16.42 16.32
N ASN A 173 -1.40 -17.23 15.96
CA ASN A 173 -1.62 -18.44 15.15
C ASN A 173 -1.49 -19.75 15.91
N ASP A 174 -0.96 -19.73 17.15
CA ASP A 174 -0.78 -20.90 18.01
C ASP A 174 -1.60 -20.70 19.31
N LEU A 175 -2.78 -21.29 19.36
CA LEU A 175 -3.77 -21.06 20.41
C LEU A 175 -4.09 -22.33 21.16
N ASP A 176 -3.86 -22.31 22.47
CA ASP A 176 -4.40 -23.36 23.35
C ASP A 176 -5.94 -23.32 23.45
N GLN A 177 -6.53 -24.36 23.99
CA GLN A 177 -7.99 -24.45 24.06
C GLN A 177 -8.62 -23.34 24.91
N SER A 178 -7.94 -22.85 25.95
CA SER A 178 -8.45 -21.76 26.79
C SER A 178 -8.56 -20.46 26.01
N LYS A 179 -7.56 -20.13 25.16
CA LYS A 179 -7.59 -18.95 24.29
C LYS A 179 -8.66 -19.09 23.22
N LYS A 180 -8.80 -20.29 22.60
CA LYS A 180 -9.87 -20.56 21.62
C LYS A 180 -11.25 -20.33 22.22
N ASP A 181 -11.51 -20.90 23.40
CA ASP A 181 -12.79 -20.76 24.11
C ASP A 181 -13.05 -19.29 24.48
N LYS A 182 -12.01 -18.57 24.89
CA LYS A 182 -12.10 -17.14 25.24
C LYS A 182 -12.52 -16.28 24.07
N VAL A 183 -11.90 -16.47 22.89
CA VAL A 183 -12.26 -15.75 21.67
C VAL A 183 -13.67 -16.13 21.19
N LEU A 184 -13.99 -17.42 21.16
CA LEU A 184 -15.33 -17.88 20.78
C LEU A 184 -16.41 -17.25 21.66
N ASN A 185 -16.21 -17.26 22.97
CA ASN A 185 -17.19 -16.74 23.93
C ASN A 185 -17.39 -15.22 23.78
N VAL A 186 -16.33 -14.44 23.48
CA VAL A 186 -16.47 -13.01 23.32
C VAL A 186 -17.23 -12.65 22.04
N TYR A 187 -17.01 -13.35 20.92
CA TYR A 187 -17.81 -13.19 19.72
C TYR A 187 -19.28 -13.55 19.95
N LEU A 188 -19.56 -14.70 20.57
CA LEU A 188 -20.94 -15.14 20.90
C LEU A 188 -21.65 -14.17 21.84
N ASN A 189 -20.94 -13.58 22.81
CA ASN A 189 -21.49 -12.55 23.70
C ASN A 189 -21.84 -11.28 22.92
N LEU A 190 -20.94 -10.80 22.04
CA LEU A 190 -21.24 -9.66 21.18
C LEU A 190 -22.47 -9.94 20.29
N PHE A 191 -22.56 -11.13 19.70
CA PHE A 191 -23.70 -11.51 18.83
C PHE A 191 -25.01 -11.60 19.62
N THR A 192 -24.94 -12.00 20.89
CA THR A 192 -26.10 -11.97 21.79
C THR A 192 -26.56 -10.52 22.04
N GLN A 193 -25.63 -9.60 22.31
CA GLN A 193 -25.96 -8.19 22.47
C GLN A 193 -26.56 -7.60 21.19
N LEU A 194 -26.06 -7.96 20.00
CA LEU A 194 -26.61 -7.51 18.71
C LEU A 194 -28.04 -8.08 18.50
N LYS A 195 -28.28 -9.33 18.88
CA LYS A 195 -29.63 -9.92 18.86
C LYS A 195 -30.58 -9.20 19.81
N ASP A 196 -30.14 -8.81 20.98
CA ASP A 196 -30.93 -8.04 21.95
C ASP A 196 -31.29 -6.64 21.43
N LEU A 197 -30.51 -6.08 20.50
CA LEU A 197 -30.85 -4.86 19.73
C LEU A 197 -31.88 -5.10 18.61
N GLY A 198 -32.34 -6.34 18.40
CA GLY A 198 -33.32 -6.71 17.38
C GLY A 198 -32.72 -7.13 16.03
N LEU A 199 -31.39 -7.26 15.94
CA LEU A 199 -30.72 -7.73 14.73
C LEU A 199 -30.84 -9.26 14.63
N THR A 200 -31.02 -9.78 13.40
CA THR A 200 -31.21 -11.23 13.15
C THR A 200 -30.08 -11.85 12.35
N GLU A 201 -29.24 -11.04 11.74
CA GLU A 201 -28.18 -11.45 10.82
C GLU A 201 -26.91 -10.61 11.05
N ILE A 202 -25.77 -11.15 10.62
CA ILE A 202 -24.47 -10.48 10.70
C ILE A 202 -23.60 -10.82 9.49
N LEU A 203 -22.87 -9.84 8.99
CA LEU A 203 -21.84 -10.03 7.98
C LEU A 203 -20.50 -10.23 8.68
N ILE A 204 -19.87 -11.38 8.46
CA ILE A 204 -18.53 -11.69 8.96
C ILE A 204 -17.53 -11.52 7.82
N ASP A 205 -16.61 -10.57 8.00
CA ASP A 205 -15.53 -10.25 7.06
C ASP A 205 -14.33 -11.17 7.31
N GLU A 206 -14.16 -12.17 6.47
CA GLU A 206 -13.14 -13.20 6.57
C GLU A 206 -12.25 -13.24 5.32
N GLY A 207 -11.49 -12.16 5.10
CA GLY A 207 -10.54 -12.07 3.98
C GLY A 207 -9.55 -13.23 3.94
N SER A 208 -9.02 -13.65 5.10
CA SER A 208 -8.10 -14.80 5.18
C SER A 208 -8.72 -16.10 4.69
N LEU A 209 -9.99 -16.36 5.00
CA LEU A 209 -10.69 -17.55 4.46
C LEU A 209 -10.83 -17.45 2.93
N GLY A 210 -11.14 -16.25 2.41
CA GLY A 210 -11.21 -16.01 0.98
C GLY A 210 -9.89 -16.33 0.26
N VAL A 211 -8.75 -15.92 0.82
CA VAL A 211 -7.41 -16.21 0.29
C VAL A 211 -7.12 -17.71 0.30
N GLY A 212 -7.51 -18.44 1.37
CA GLY A 212 -7.38 -19.89 1.45
C GLY A 212 -6.54 -20.38 2.63
N SER A 213 -6.50 -21.71 2.81
CA SER A 213 -5.92 -22.41 3.97
C SER A 213 -4.44 -22.12 4.23
N HIS A 214 -3.71 -21.61 3.25
CA HIS A 214 -2.29 -21.26 3.40
C HIS A 214 -2.07 -19.92 4.13
N SER A 215 -3.13 -19.13 4.32
CA SER A 215 -3.03 -17.77 4.88
C SER A 215 -3.35 -17.70 6.39
N PHE A 216 -3.76 -18.79 7.03
CA PHE A 216 -4.15 -18.82 8.45
C PHE A 216 -3.84 -20.16 9.10
N SER A 217 -3.94 -20.26 10.43
CA SER A 217 -3.75 -21.51 11.18
C SER A 217 -5.05 -22.29 11.32
N GLN A 218 -4.93 -23.62 11.52
CA GLN A 218 -6.08 -24.48 11.81
C GLN A 218 -6.79 -24.06 13.11
N ASP A 219 -6.05 -23.59 14.10
CA ASP A 219 -6.60 -23.15 15.38
C ASP A 219 -7.58 -21.99 15.22
N THR A 220 -7.24 -21.01 14.39
CA THR A 220 -8.12 -19.86 14.12
C THR A 220 -9.35 -20.25 13.31
N PHE A 221 -9.21 -21.20 12.38
CA PHE A 221 -10.34 -21.73 11.59
C PHE A 221 -11.30 -22.57 12.45
N ASP A 222 -10.81 -23.31 13.42
CA ASP A 222 -11.66 -24.07 14.35
C ASP A 222 -12.56 -23.14 15.17
N ILE A 223 -12.07 -21.95 15.56
CA ILE A 223 -12.89 -20.94 16.23
C ILE A 223 -14.01 -20.44 15.31
N PHE A 224 -13.70 -20.16 14.04
CA PHE A 224 -14.71 -19.76 13.05
C PHE A 224 -15.80 -20.84 12.91
N LYS A 225 -15.44 -22.12 12.74
CA LYS A 225 -16.40 -23.21 12.63
C LYS A 225 -17.32 -23.28 13.87
N ALA A 226 -16.73 -23.20 15.07
CA ALA A 226 -17.48 -23.21 16.31
C ALA A 226 -18.40 -21.97 16.46
N LEU A 227 -17.94 -20.81 16.01
CA LEU A 227 -18.75 -19.59 16.01
C LEU A 227 -19.97 -19.72 15.09
N VAL A 228 -19.80 -20.22 13.89
CA VAL A 228 -20.90 -20.41 12.91
C VAL A 228 -21.92 -21.41 13.45
N GLU A 229 -21.46 -22.49 14.11
CA GLU A 229 -22.37 -23.52 14.66
C GLU A 229 -23.19 -23.01 15.85
N ASN A 230 -22.63 -22.13 16.69
CA ASN A 230 -23.26 -21.67 17.93
C ASN A 230 -23.83 -20.24 17.86
N SER A 231 -23.75 -19.58 16.72
CA SER A 231 -24.20 -18.20 16.55
C SER A 231 -25.69 -18.03 16.79
N PRO A 232 -26.12 -17.02 17.58
CA PRO A 232 -27.53 -16.66 17.72
C PRO A 232 -28.08 -15.83 16.53
N LEU A 233 -27.21 -15.44 15.57
CA LEU A 233 -27.55 -14.67 14.36
C LEU A 233 -27.26 -15.50 13.11
N GLU A 234 -27.97 -15.20 12.03
CA GLU A 234 -27.64 -15.73 10.70
C GLU A 234 -26.32 -15.12 10.21
N ILE A 235 -25.40 -15.98 9.75
CA ILE A 235 -24.07 -15.56 9.33
C ILE A 235 -23.97 -15.50 7.83
N HIS A 236 -23.65 -14.30 7.31
CA HIS A 236 -23.27 -14.05 5.93
C HIS A 236 -21.75 -13.95 5.85
N LEU A 237 -21.11 -14.92 5.19
CA LEU A 237 -19.66 -14.99 5.08
C LEU A 237 -19.18 -14.13 3.89
N PHE A 238 -18.32 -13.16 4.18
CA PHE A 238 -17.59 -12.39 3.19
C PHE A 238 -16.10 -12.78 3.19
N GLY A 239 -15.68 -13.53 2.16
CA GLY A 239 -14.30 -13.76 1.81
C GLY A 239 -13.99 -13.21 0.44
N TYR A 240 -12.77 -12.78 0.21
CA TYR A 240 -12.32 -12.15 -1.03
C TYR A 240 -10.82 -12.37 -1.24
N PHE A 241 -10.30 -11.96 -2.39
CA PHE A 241 -8.91 -12.11 -2.82
C PHE A 241 -8.49 -13.57 -3.08
N GLY A 242 -9.44 -14.47 -3.31
CA GLY A 242 -9.18 -15.87 -3.63
C GLY A 242 -10.46 -16.70 -3.72
N LYS A 243 -10.31 -18.02 -3.68
CA LYS A 243 -11.37 -19.00 -3.94
C LYS A 243 -11.63 -19.93 -2.75
N TYR A 244 -11.28 -19.56 -1.54
CA TYR A 244 -11.32 -20.43 -0.36
C TYR A 244 -10.50 -21.71 -0.55
N ASP A 245 -9.34 -21.60 -1.20
CA ASP A 245 -8.49 -22.73 -1.56
C ASP A 245 -8.18 -23.62 -0.36
N GLY A 246 -8.47 -24.93 -0.50
CA GLY A 246 -8.23 -25.94 0.52
C GLY A 246 -9.28 -26.06 1.63
N ILE A 247 -10.28 -25.15 1.71
CA ILE A 247 -11.31 -25.15 2.77
C ILE A 247 -12.74 -24.98 2.26
N LEU A 248 -12.97 -24.79 0.97
CA LEU A 248 -14.28 -24.48 0.42
C LEU A 248 -15.37 -25.50 0.84
N ASP A 249 -15.08 -26.80 0.80
CA ASP A 249 -16.03 -27.83 1.20
C ASP A 249 -16.38 -27.75 2.69
N GLU A 250 -15.43 -27.47 3.58
CA GLU A 250 -15.69 -27.30 5.01
C GLU A 250 -16.58 -26.07 5.26
N VAL A 251 -16.29 -24.96 4.59
CA VAL A 251 -17.09 -23.74 4.66
C VAL A 251 -18.52 -23.99 4.16
N LEU A 252 -18.69 -24.65 3.02
CA LEU A 252 -20.01 -24.97 2.46
C LEU A 252 -20.83 -25.95 3.33
N ASN A 253 -20.17 -26.80 4.10
CA ASN A 253 -20.83 -27.72 5.03
C ASN A 253 -21.13 -27.09 6.40
N SER A 254 -20.65 -25.88 6.69
CA SER A 254 -20.96 -25.16 7.93
C SER A 254 -22.34 -24.49 7.89
N ASN A 255 -22.80 -23.95 9.03
CA ASN A 255 -24.12 -23.31 9.16
C ASN A 255 -24.19 -21.85 8.68
N ILE A 256 -23.32 -21.42 7.74
CA ILE A 256 -23.44 -20.11 7.13
C ILE A 256 -24.72 -20.02 6.28
N SER A 257 -25.37 -18.85 6.27
CA SER A 257 -26.57 -18.58 5.45
C SER A 257 -26.21 -18.26 4.01
N SER A 258 -25.16 -17.46 3.80
CA SER A 258 -24.65 -17.13 2.46
C SER A 258 -23.14 -17.05 2.42
N ILE A 259 -22.60 -17.17 1.22
CA ILE A 259 -21.18 -17.03 0.92
C ILE A 259 -20.94 -16.02 -0.19
N HIS A 260 -19.96 -15.13 0.01
CA HIS A 260 -19.48 -14.22 -1.02
C HIS A 260 -18.42 -14.87 -1.89
N LEU A 261 -18.53 -14.69 -3.21
CA LEU A 261 -17.58 -15.19 -4.21
C LEU A 261 -16.96 -14.01 -4.95
N ASP A 262 -15.67 -13.77 -4.76
CA ASP A 262 -14.91 -12.75 -5.51
C ASP A 262 -14.67 -13.24 -6.95
N LEU A 263 -15.38 -12.67 -7.92
CA LEU A 263 -15.23 -13.03 -9.33
C LEU A 263 -14.16 -12.20 -10.05
N CYS A 264 -13.52 -11.26 -9.38
CA CYS A 264 -12.60 -10.30 -9.99
C CYS A 264 -11.13 -10.61 -9.75
N TYR A 265 -10.78 -11.29 -8.65
CA TYR A 265 -9.37 -11.53 -8.30
C TYR A 265 -8.82 -12.79 -8.98
N GLU A 266 -9.23 -13.99 -8.56
CA GLU A 266 -8.88 -15.26 -9.23
C GLU A 266 -10.03 -15.83 -10.05
N GLY A 267 -11.25 -15.40 -9.71
CA GLY A 267 -12.49 -15.79 -10.35
C GLY A 267 -12.88 -17.25 -10.13
N PHE A 268 -14.19 -17.51 -10.11
CA PHE A 268 -14.76 -18.85 -10.10
C PHE A 268 -15.21 -19.21 -11.51
N THR A 269 -15.17 -20.49 -11.90
CA THR A 269 -15.84 -20.94 -13.12
C THR A 269 -17.35 -20.97 -12.92
N ASP A 270 -18.11 -20.99 -14.01
CA ASP A 270 -19.57 -21.01 -13.94
C ASP A 270 -20.08 -22.29 -13.29
N GLU A 271 -19.42 -23.42 -13.55
CA GLU A 271 -19.70 -24.72 -12.92
C GLU A 271 -19.49 -24.67 -11.42
N GLU A 272 -18.37 -24.08 -10.96
CA GLU A 272 -18.10 -23.90 -9.53
C GLU A 272 -19.19 -23.05 -8.87
N ILE A 273 -19.59 -21.93 -9.49
CA ILE A 273 -20.64 -21.05 -8.97
C ILE A 273 -21.96 -21.80 -8.82
N VAL A 274 -22.39 -22.54 -9.86
CA VAL A 274 -23.64 -23.33 -9.84
C VAL A 274 -23.59 -24.42 -8.77
N GLN A 275 -22.46 -25.11 -8.63
CA GLN A 275 -22.25 -26.11 -7.59
C GLN A 275 -22.36 -25.50 -6.18
N ILE A 276 -21.72 -24.36 -5.93
CA ILE A 276 -21.78 -23.64 -4.65
C ILE A 276 -23.21 -23.17 -4.38
N ALA A 277 -23.86 -22.56 -5.38
CA ALA A 277 -25.25 -22.06 -5.29
C ALA A 277 -26.28 -23.17 -5.03
N SER A 278 -25.97 -24.43 -5.37
CA SER A 278 -26.84 -25.59 -5.01
C SER A 278 -26.81 -25.92 -3.52
N LYS A 279 -25.78 -25.46 -2.77
CA LYS A 279 -25.58 -25.73 -1.34
C LYS A 279 -25.88 -24.52 -0.45
N LYS A 280 -25.55 -23.30 -0.91
CA LYS A 280 -25.65 -22.04 -0.14
C LYS A 280 -26.17 -20.92 -0.99
N GLU A 281 -26.75 -19.90 -0.37
CA GLU A 281 -27.00 -18.64 -1.04
C GLU A 281 -25.67 -17.99 -1.42
N VAL A 282 -25.55 -17.54 -2.67
CA VAL A 282 -24.34 -16.91 -3.18
C VAL A 282 -24.52 -15.42 -3.37
N GLN A 283 -23.50 -14.67 -2.98
CA GLN A 283 -23.36 -13.27 -3.32
C GLN A 283 -22.16 -13.11 -4.25
N LEU A 284 -22.41 -12.68 -5.47
CA LEU A 284 -21.41 -12.62 -6.52
C LEU A 284 -20.74 -11.24 -6.54
N GLY A 285 -19.47 -11.19 -6.21
CA GLY A 285 -18.60 -10.01 -6.29
C GLY A 285 -18.18 -9.73 -7.73
N VAL A 286 -19.07 -9.12 -8.51
CA VAL A 286 -18.92 -8.96 -9.97
C VAL A 286 -18.18 -7.70 -10.39
N LEU A 287 -18.07 -6.70 -9.51
CA LEU A 287 -17.36 -5.44 -9.76
C LEU A 287 -16.15 -5.32 -8.84
N SER A 288 -14.99 -5.06 -9.42
CA SER A 288 -13.77 -4.92 -8.61
C SER A 288 -13.85 -3.75 -7.64
N GLY A 289 -13.64 -4.02 -6.35
CA GLY A 289 -13.48 -3.00 -5.31
C GLY A 289 -12.08 -2.39 -5.25
N ARG A 290 -11.13 -2.85 -6.07
CA ARG A 290 -9.71 -2.42 -6.05
C ARG A 290 -9.27 -1.65 -7.27
N THR A 291 -9.95 -1.82 -8.42
CA THR A 291 -9.61 -1.11 -9.65
C THR A 291 -10.53 0.09 -9.84
N ILE A 292 -10.00 1.12 -10.51
CA ILE A 292 -10.74 2.36 -10.79
C ILE A 292 -11.32 2.39 -12.21
N TRP A 293 -11.28 1.27 -12.92
CA TRP A 293 -11.76 1.16 -14.29
C TRP A 293 -13.23 0.74 -14.32
N LYS A 294 -13.94 1.22 -15.32
CA LYS A 294 -15.28 0.75 -15.64
C LYS A 294 -15.28 -0.72 -16.06
N SER A 295 -16.19 -1.49 -15.49
CA SER A 295 -16.35 -2.90 -15.84
C SER A 295 -17.05 -3.08 -17.17
N ASN A 296 -16.84 -4.22 -17.85
CA ASN A 296 -17.66 -4.63 -19.00
C ASN A 296 -18.98 -5.22 -18.52
N LEU A 297 -19.99 -4.35 -18.40
CA LEU A 297 -21.28 -4.74 -17.84
C LEU A 297 -22.09 -5.66 -18.76
N LEU A 298 -21.86 -5.61 -20.09
CA LEU A 298 -22.53 -6.53 -21.03
C LEU A 298 -22.02 -7.96 -20.85
N ASP A 299 -20.72 -8.18 -20.73
CA ASP A 299 -20.15 -9.50 -20.49
C ASP A 299 -20.58 -10.05 -19.12
N ILE A 300 -20.59 -9.18 -18.09
CA ILE A 300 -21.09 -9.57 -16.76
C ILE A 300 -22.57 -9.96 -16.83
N PHE A 301 -23.40 -9.17 -17.51
CA PHE A 301 -24.82 -9.47 -17.69
C PHE A 301 -25.01 -10.82 -18.37
N ASP A 302 -24.35 -11.08 -19.50
CA ASP A 302 -24.46 -12.33 -20.25
C ASP A 302 -24.05 -13.52 -19.36
N ARG A 303 -22.88 -13.44 -18.72
CA ARG A 303 -22.38 -14.48 -17.83
C ARG A 303 -23.36 -14.80 -16.69
N ILE A 304 -23.84 -13.77 -15.99
CA ILE A 304 -24.69 -13.96 -14.82
C ILE A 304 -26.09 -14.47 -15.24
N SER A 305 -26.62 -14.02 -16.37
CA SER A 305 -27.89 -14.51 -16.91
C SER A 305 -27.83 -15.99 -17.26
N ASP A 306 -26.72 -16.46 -17.79
CA ASP A 306 -26.52 -17.86 -18.20
C ASP A 306 -26.40 -18.83 -17.00
N LEU A 307 -26.04 -18.34 -15.79
CA LEU A 307 -25.99 -19.17 -14.59
C LEU A 307 -27.34 -19.70 -14.13
N ASN A 308 -28.45 -19.07 -14.53
CA ASN A 308 -29.82 -19.47 -14.21
C ASN A 308 -30.07 -19.73 -12.69
N LEU A 309 -29.54 -18.89 -11.83
CA LEU A 309 -29.67 -19.02 -10.38
C LEU A 309 -31.10 -18.67 -9.91
N ASN A 310 -31.64 -19.43 -8.96
CA ASN A 310 -32.96 -19.20 -8.40
C ASN A 310 -33.07 -17.89 -7.59
N LYS A 311 -32.00 -17.55 -6.87
CA LYS A 311 -31.83 -16.32 -6.09
C LYS A 311 -30.50 -15.70 -6.49
N LEU A 312 -30.51 -14.42 -6.78
CA LEU A 312 -29.32 -13.71 -7.24
C LEU A 312 -29.05 -12.50 -6.36
N SER A 313 -27.83 -12.46 -5.81
CA SER A 313 -27.27 -11.28 -5.16
C SER A 313 -25.94 -10.92 -5.83
N ILE A 314 -25.77 -9.67 -6.18
CA ILE A 314 -24.53 -9.15 -6.76
C ILE A 314 -23.93 -8.05 -5.89
N SER A 315 -22.60 -7.94 -5.90
CA SER A 315 -21.87 -6.98 -5.06
C SER A 315 -20.55 -6.55 -5.71
N THR A 316 -19.83 -5.68 -4.99
CA THR A 316 -18.39 -5.48 -5.25
C THR A 316 -17.58 -6.69 -4.75
N SER A 317 -16.44 -6.94 -5.39
CA SER A 317 -15.58 -8.10 -5.07
C SER A 317 -14.92 -8.00 -3.69
N CYS A 318 -14.70 -6.78 -3.21
CA CYS A 318 -14.24 -6.45 -1.86
C CYS A 318 -14.70 -5.03 -1.51
N SER A 319 -14.25 -4.51 -0.36
CA SER A 319 -14.60 -3.15 0.09
C SER A 319 -14.17 -2.08 -0.93
N LEU A 320 -15.05 -1.10 -1.18
CA LEU A 320 -14.73 0.10 -1.96
C LEU A 320 -13.77 1.07 -1.23
N LEU A 321 -13.30 0.73 -0.04
CA LEU A 321 -12.27 1.47 0.69
C LEU A 321 -11.00 1.70 -0.15
N HIS A 322 -10.72 0.80 -1.09
CA HIS A 322 -9.49 0.80 -1.89
C HIS A 322 -9.57 1.68 -3.15
N VAL A 323 -10.72 2.26 -3.45
CA VAL A 323 -10.91 3.17 -4.59
C VAL A 323 -11.32 4.56 -4.13
N PRO A 324 -11.07 5.62 -4.93
CA PRO A 324 -11.51 6.97 -4.58
C PRO A 324 -13.02 7.10 -4.50
N TYR A 325 -13.49 8.18 -3.87
CA TYR A 325 -14.89 8.36 -3.52
C TYR A 325 -15.81 8.58 -4.74
N SER A 326 -15.51 9.55 -5.61
CA SER A 326 -16.36 9.94 -6.75
C SER A 326 -15.61 10.73 -7.80
N LEU A 327 -16.01 10.58 -9.08
CA LEU A 327 -15.52 11.35 -10.23
C LEU A 327 -16.21 12.71 -10.42
N LYS A 328 -17.23 13.04 -9.63
CA LYS A 328 -18.07 14.24 -9.87
C LYS A 328 -17.29 15.54 -9.93
N GLU A 329 -16.27 15.70 -9.09
CA GLU A 329 -15.46 16.92 -9.00
C GLU A 329 -14.09 16.82 -9.71
N GLU A 330 -13.88 15.78 -10.51
CA GLU A 330 -12.66 15.58 -11.30
C GLU A 330 -12.69 16.34 -12.63
N ASP A 331 -12.74 17.67 -12.54
CA ASP A 331 -12.88 18.55 -13.71
C ASP A 331 -11.59 18.68 -14.54
N SER A 332 -10.44 18.32 -13.95
CA SER A 332 -9.13 18.38 -14.62
C SER A 332 -8.81 17.16 -15.48
N LEU A 333 -9.53 16.06 -15.30
CA LEU A 333 -9.31 14.86 -16.10
C LEU A 333 -9.89 15.02 -17.50
N ASN A 334 -9.18 14.48 -18.51
CA ASN A 334 -9.66 14.36 -19.87
C ASN A 334 -11.02 13.64 -19.89
N THR A 335 -11.97 14.11 -20.72
CA THR A 335 -13.34 13.57 -20.76
C THR A 335 -13.36 12.07 -21.14
N ASP A 336 -12.52 11.66 -22.11
CA ASP A 336 -12.45 10.25 -22.49
C ASP A 336 -11.89 9.39 -21.38
N LEU A 337 -10.84 9.86 -20.69
CA LEU A 337 -10.34 9.16 -19.49
C LEU A 337 -11.41 9.06 -18.41
N LYS A 338 -12.11 10.15 -18.10
CA LYS A 338 -13.19 10.15 -17.09
C LYS A 338 -14.30 9.18 -17.44
N ASN A 339 -14.59 9.01 -18.73
CA ASN A 339 -15.62 8.10 -19.23
C ASN A 339 -15.26 6.61 -19.11
N ILE A 340 -13.99 6.26 -18.89
CA ILE A 340 -13.55 4.88 -18.66
C ILE A 340 -13.18 4.60 -17.20
N LEU A 341 -13.24 5.61 -16.32
CA LEU A 341 -13.00 5.48 -14.88
C LEU A 341 -14.31 5.21 -14.12
N SER A 342 -14.19 4.53 -12.98
CA SER A 342 -15.26 4.20 -12.06
C SER A 342 -14.73 4.19 -10.62
N PHE A 343 -15.07 5.22 -9.84
CA PHE A 343 -14.77 5.33 -8.41
C PHE A 343 -15.91 4.72 -7.59
N ALA A 344 -15.91 4.86 -6.27
CA ALA A 344 -16.86 4.17 -5.41
C ALA A 344 -18.33 4.49 -5.79
N GLU A 345 -18.67 5.75 -5.99
CA GLU A 345 -20.04 6.16 -6.34
C GLU A 345 -20.45 5.65 -7.74
N GLU A 346 -19.53 5.70 -8.70
CA GLU A 346 -19.78 5.20 -10.05
C GLU A 346 -19.98 3.67 -10.07
N LYS A 347 -19.24 2.91 -9.22
CA LYS A 347 -19.45 1.46 -9.08
C LYS A 347 -20.81 1.10 -8.51
N LEU A 348 -21.37 1.92 -7.61
CA LEU A 348 -22.75 1.74 -7.17
C LEU A 348 -23.75 1.90 -8.33
N ASN A 349 -23.51 2.86 -9.23
CA ASN A 349 -24.32 3.04 -10.42
C ASN A 349 -24.17 1.84 -11.39
N GLU A 350 -22.98 1.26 -11.53
CA GLU A 350 -22.77 0.02 -12.29
C GLU A 350 -23.59 -1.15 -11.73
N LEU A 351 -23.61 -1.34 -10.40
CA LEU A 351 -24.44 -2.35 -9.75
C LEU A 351 -25.94 -2.13 -10.04
N LEU A 352 -26.40 -0.87 -9.99
CA LEU A 352 -27.80 -0.53 -10.27
C LEU A 352 -28.18 -0.82 -11.73
N LEU A 353 -27.31 -0.50 -12.70
CA LEU A 353 -27.52 -0.81 -14.13
C LEU A 353 -27.61 -2.32 -14.37
N LEU A 354 -26.70 -3.09 -13.76
CA LEU A 354 -26.73 -4.56 -13.82
C LEU A 354 -28.00 -5.11 -13.20
N LYS A 355 -28.37 -4.68 -11.99
CA LYS A 355 -29.60 -5.09 -11.31
C LYS A 355 -30.83 -4.90 -12.21
N ASN A 356 -31.03 -3.69 -12.73
CA ASN A 356 -32.21 -3.36 -13.56
C ASN A 356 -32.27 -4.24 -14.81
N SER A 357 -31.15 -4.52 -15.44
CA SER A 357 -31.07 -5.37 -16.63
C SER A 357 -31.31 -6.84 -16.27
N LEU A 358 -30.74 -7.36 -15.19
CA LEU A 358 -30.92 -8.74 -14.74
C LEU A 358 -32.36 -9.02 -14.25
N GLU A 359 -33.01 -8.06 -13.55
CA GLU A 359 -34.37 -8.20 -13.10
C GLU A 359 -35.36 -8.29 -14.27
N SER A 360 -35.13 -7.50 -15.31
CA SER A 360 -35.96 -7.52 -16.55
C SER A 360 -35.55 -8.64 -17.51
N ASN A 361 -34.41 -9.28 -17.30
CA ASN A 361 -33.73 -10.24 -18.20
C ASN A 361 -33.56 -9.67 -19.63
N VAL A 362 -33.28 -8.36 -19.71
CA VAL A 362 -33.06 -7.64 -20.98
C VAL A 362 -31.92 -6.64 -20.76
N LYS A 363 -31.00 -6.57 -21.71
CA LYS A 363 -29.96 -5.51 -21.75
C LYS A 363 -30.66 -4.15 -21.87
N SER A 364 -30.73 -3.39 -20.79
CA SER A 364 -31.40 -2.08 -20.79
C SER A 364 -30.71 -1.09 -21.75
N GLU A 365 -31.44 -0.10 -22.23
CA GLU A 365 -30.88 0.96 -23.08
C GLU A 365 -29.74 1.70 -22.38
N ASP A 366 -29.86 1.94 -21.07
CA ASP A 366 -28.84 2.62 -20.25
C ASP A 366 -27.58 1.78 -20.14
N LEU A 367 -27.69 0.46 -19.95
CA LEU A 367 -26.55 -0.45 -19.92
C LEU A 367 -25.82 -0.47 -21.27
N VAL A 368 -26.57 -0.54 -22.39
CA VAL A 368 -25.99 -0.49 -23.73
C VAL A 368 -25.33 0.85 -24.02
N LEU A 369 -25.92 1.96 -23.57
CA LEU A 369 -25.35 3.30 -23.73
C LEU A 369 -24.06 3.44 -22.89
N TYR A 370 -24.07 2.94 -21.66
CA TYR A 370 -22.88 2.92 -20.80
C TYR A 370 -21.68 2.27 -21.52
N GLU A 371 -21.87 1.08 -22.09
CA GLU A 371 -20.81 0.35 -22.81
C GLU A 371 -20.35 1.08 -24.06
N LYS A 372 -21.30 1.63 -24.85
CA LYS A 372 -20.93 2.42 -26.04
C LYS A 372 -20.07 3.63 -25.71
N VAL A 373 -20.38 4.34 -24.61
CA VAL A 373 -19.59 5.49 -24.16
C VAL A 373 -18.20 5.04 -23.71
N ARG A 374 -18.11 3.96 -22.90
CA ARG A 374 -16.84 3.40 -22.46
C ARG A 374 -15.97 3.00 -23.65
N ASP A 375 -16.48 2.18 -24.55
CA ASP A 375 -15.71 1.67 -25.70
C ASP A 375 -15.29 2.78 -26.69
N HIS A 376 -16.15 3.77 -26.86
CA HIS A 376 -15.83 4.93 -27.70
C HIS A 376 -14.66 5.72 -27.09
N SER A 377 -14.75 6.04 -25.79
CA SER A 377 -13.77 6.84 -25.10
C SER A 377 -12.45 6.11 -24.93
N ASP A 378 -12.45 4.80 -24.68
CA ASP A 378 -11.22 3.99 -24.61
C ASP A 378 -10.45 4.02 -25.95
N LYS A 379 -11.15 3.95 -27.07
CA LYS A 379 -10.56 4.06 -28.41
C LYS A 379 -10.11 5.47 -28.78
N ALA A 380 -10.81 6.50 -28.28
CA ALA A 380 -10.51 7.90 -28.56
C ALA A 380 -9.38 8.46 -27.67
N LEU A 381 -9.07 7.80 -26.55
CA LEU A 381 -8.10 8.28 -25.57
C LEU A 381 -6.68 8.26 -26.13
N LEU A 382 -6.15 9.46 -26.38
CA LEU A 382 -4.80 9.64 -26.91
C LEU A 382 -3.75 9.11 -25.90
N GLY A 383 -2.76 8.36 -26.40
CA GLY A 383 -1.71 7.77 -25.58
C GLY A 383 -2.08 6.43 -24.94
N ARG A 384 -3.35 5.96 -25.09
CA ARG A 384 -3.78 4.64 -24.62
C ARG A 384 -2.94 3.54 -25.25
N ILE A 385 -2.70 3.63 -26.57
CA ILE A 385 -1.87 2.72 -27.34
C ILE A 385 -0.83 3.53 -28.12
N VAL A 386 0.46 3.22 -27.91
CA VAL A 386 1.59 3.84 -28.58
C VAL A 386 2.44 2.73 -29.22
N GLU A 387 2.28 2.52 -30.54
CA GLU A 387 2.92 1.41 -31.23
C GLU A 387 4.45 1.35 -31.04
N THR A 388 5.12 2.49 -31.01
CA THR A 388 6.57 2.54 -30.82
C THR A 388 6.98 1.99 -29.46
N VAL A 389 6.18 2.21 -28.41
CA VAL A 389 6.40 1.67 -27.06
C VAL A 389 6.18 0.15 -27.05
N ARG A 390 5.07 -0.31 -27.63
CA ARG A 390 4.75 -1.73 -27.71
C ARG A 390 5.76 -2.52 -28.54
N ASN A 391 6.18 -1.99 -29.68
CA ASN A 391 7.23 -2.57 -30.49
C ASN A 391 8.56 -2.66 -29.74
N ARG A 392 8.86 -1.67 -28.91
CA ARG A 392 10.06 -1.68 -28.07
C ARG A 392 10.01 -2.79 -27.01
N VAL A 393 8.86 -3.00 -26.38
CA VAL A 393 8.67 -4.12 -25.43
C VAL A 393 8.71 -5.48 -26.13
N SER A 394 8.06 -5.62 -27.30
CA SER A 394 8.03 -6.89 -28.03
C SER A 394 9.38 -7.29 -28.65
N SER A 395 10.29 -6.31 -28.81
CA SER A 395 11.65 -6.57 -29.32
C SER A 395 12.67 -6.97 -28.24
N LEU A 396 12.25 -7.06 -26.98
CA LEU A 396 13.15 -7.47 -25.88
C LEU A 396 13.62 -8.90 -26.06
N THR A 397 14.93 -9.10 -25.88
CA THR A 397 15.59 -10.40 -25.86
C THR A 397 16.18 -10.65 -24.47
N LYS A 398 16.72 -11.83 -24.23
CA LYS A 398 17.36 -12.17 -22.96
C LYS A 398 18.49 -11.17 -22.61
N GLU A 399 19.26 -10.77 -23.59
CA GLU A 399 20.39 -9.84 -23.45
C GLU A 399 19.92 -8.42 -23.06
N SER A 400 18.65 -8.09 -23.31
CA SER A 400 18.08 -6.79 -22.93
C SER A 400 18.02 -6.56 -21.42
N PHE A 401 18.11 -7.63 -20.63
CA PHE A 401 18.02 -7.60 -19.15
C PHE A 401 19.37 -7.80 -18.45
N GLU A 402 20.48 -7.91 -19.20
CA GLU A 402 21.76 -8.29 -18.62
C GLU A 402 22.78 -7.16 -18.73
N ARG A 403 23.66 -7.04 -17.72
CA ARG A 403 24.90 -6.24 -17.75
C ARG A 403 25.98 -7.02 -18.50
N LYS A 404 27.01 -6.32 -19.00
CA LYS A 404 28.07 -6.91 -19.86
C LYS A 404 28.91 -7.94 -19.10
N THR A 405 29.30 -7.62 -17.84
CA THR A 405 30.10 -8.50 -16.98
C THR A 405 29.36 -8.88 -15.71
N ASN A 406 29.90 -9.82 -14.96
CA ASN A 406 29.35 -10.21 -13.67
C ASN A 406 29.61 -9.12 -12.61
N ARG A 407 28.86 -9.16 -11.51
CA ARG A 407 28.89 -8.14 -10.44
C ARG A 407 30.27 -8.00 -9.78
N GLU A 408 30.99 -9.09 -9.57
CA GLU A 408 32.29 -9.09 -8.90
C GLU A 408 33.31 -8.30 -9.72
N GLU A 409 33.37 -8.57 -11.03
CA GLU A 409 34.24 -7.83 -11.98
C GLU A 409 33.86 -6.34 -12.03
N ARG A 410 32.56 -6.02 -12.00
CA ARG A 410 32.08 -4.63 -11.96
C ARG A 410 32.52 -3.90 -10.70
N LEU A 411 32.35 -4.52 -9.52
CA LEU A 411 32.74 -3.91 -8.23
C LEU A 411 34.23 -3.62 -8.16
N GLU A 412 35.08 -4.51 -8.68
CA GLU A 412 36.54 -4.27 -8.74
C GLU A 412 36.88 -3.09 -9.67
N LEU A 413 36.28 -3.04 -10.85
CA LEU A 413 36.45 -1.94 -11.80
C LEU A 413 35.98 -0.61 -11.21
N GLN A 414 34.78 -0.57 -10.65
CA GLN A 414 34.14 0.61 -10.06
C GLN A 414 34.95 1.14 -8.86
N SER A 415 35.45 0.27 -7.99
CA SER A 415 36.27 0.67 -6.86
C SER A 415 37.51 1.47 -7.29
N SER A 416 38.17 1.04 -8.37
CA SER A 416 39.36 1.71 -8.90
C SER A 416 39.02 2.99 -9.69
N GLU A 417 38.01 2.96 -10.59
CA GLU A 417 37.68 4.10 -11.45
C GLU A 417 36.95 5.23 -10.72
N LEU A 418 36.09 4.90 -9.74
CA LEU A 418 35.35 5.87 -8.98
C LEU A 418 36.11 6.41 -7.74
N ASN A 419 37.24 5.81 -7.40
CA ASN A 419 38.03 6.12 -6.20
C ASN A 419 37.20 6.01 -4.91
N ILE A 420 36.40 4.94 -4.80
CA ILE A 420 35.54 4.71 -3.64
C ILE A 420 36.41 4.26 -2.44
N PRO A 421 36.34 4.98 -1.30
CA PRO A 421 37.10 4.59 -0.12
C PRO A 421 36.53 3.32 0.53
N THR A 422 37.26 2.70 1.45
CA THR A 422 36.73 1.65 2.32
C THR A 422 35.67 2.25 3.23
N PHE A 423 34.55 1.54 3.47
CA PHE A 423 33.39 2.05 4.21
C PHE A 423 32.90 3.44 3.72
N PRO A 424 32.58 3.59 2.44
CA PRO A 424 32.12 4.87 1.93
C PRO A 424 30.83 5.30 2.60
N THR A 425 30.73 6.58 2.94
CA THR A 425 29.54 7.18 3.54
C THR A 425 28.66 7.84 2.49
N THR A 426 27.35 7.62 2.58
CA THR A 426 26.36 8.27 1.70
C THR A 426 25.02 8.41 2.43
N THR A 427 24.01 9.03 1.79
CA THR A 427 22.63 9.00 2.21
C THR A 427 21.76 8.31 1.17
N ILE A 428 20.49 8.02 1.51
CA ILE A 428 19.60 7.30 0.60
C ILE A 428 19.12 8.20 -0.55
N GLY A 429 18.80 9.49 -0.27
CA GLY A 429 18.37 10.40 -1.34
C GLY A 429 17.84 11.73 -0.79
N SER A 430 16.64 11.70 -0.20
CA SER A 430 16.00 12.92 0.26
C SER A 430 16.63 13.49 1.54
N PHE A 431 16.69 14.82 1.61
CA PHE A 431 17.05 15.60 2.81
C PHE A 431 15.81 16.30 3.41
N PRO A 432 15.88 16.90 4.61
CA PRO A 432 14.75 17.53 5.27
C PRO A 432 14.04 18.57 4.40
N GLN A 433 12.75 18.40 4.20
CA GLN A 433 11.92 19.36 3.44
C GLN A 433 11.27 20.37 4.38
N THR A 434 11.81 21.57 4.37
CA THR A 434 11.36 22.71 5.19
C THR A 434 9.99 23.26 4.74
N GLY A 435 9.44 24.19 5.53
CA GLY A 435 8.25 24.94 5.15
C GLY A 435 8.46 25.72 3.84
N ASP A 436 9.67 26.24 3.62
CA ASP A 436 10.04 27.03 2.43
C ASP A 436 10.05 26.17 1.17
N THR A 437 10.63 24.96 1.22
CA THR A 437 10.60 23.99 0.11
C THR A 437 9.17 23.65 -0.32
N ARG A 438 8.30 23.40 0.67
CA ARG A 438 6.88 23.09 0.43
C ARG A 438 6.12 24.30 -0.13
N THR A 439 6.43 25.50 0.34
CA THR A 439 5.84 26.73 -0.12
C THR A 439 6.23 27.02 -1.57
N LEU A 440 7.51 26.86 -1.92
CA LEU A 440 8.03 27.04 -3.27
C LEU A 440 7.32 26.13 -4.28
N ARG A 441 7.18 24.84 -3.98
CA ARG A 441 6.43 23.89 -4.83
C ARG A 441 4.95 24.24 -4.94
N ARG A 442 4.31 24.67 -3.84
CA ARG A 442 2.91 25.11 -3.85
C ARG A 442 2.72 26.32 -4.74
N GLN A 443 3.58 27.34 -4.61
CA GLN A 443 3.51 28.57 -5.39
C GLN A 443 3.68 28.30 -6.89
N PHE A 444 4.58 27.38 -7.25
CA PHE A 444 4.73 26.94 -8.66
C PHE A 444 3.48 26.21 -9.16
N LYS A 445 2.95 25.22 -8.40
CA LYS A 445 1.72 24.49 -8.78
C LYS A 445 0.48 25.39 -8.89
N SER A 446 0.43 26.52 -8.16
CA SER A 446 -0.66 27.51 -8.24
C SER A 446 -0.40 28.65 -9.23
N ASN A 447 0.70 28.58 -10.00
CA ASN A 447 1.14 29.63 -10.93
C ASN A 447 1.36 31.01 -10.27
N GLU A 448 1.72 31.03 -8.98
CA GLU A 448 2.09 32.24 -8.24
C GLU A 448 3.51 32.72 -8.59
N ILE A 449 4.38 31.80 -9.02
CA ILE A 449 5.75 32.04 -9.47
C ILE A 449 5.99 31.40 -10.83
N SER A 450 6.92 31.94 -11.59
CA SER A 450 7.36 31.40 -12.89
C SER A 450 8.22 30.13 -12.70
N GLU A 451 8.35 29.35 -13.76
CA GLU A 451 9.25 28.18 -13.79
C GLU A 451 10.70 28.57 -13.48
N SER A 452 11.17 29.67 -14.03
CA SER A 452 12.53 30.21 -13.78
C SER A 452 12.75 30.55 -12.30
N GLU A 453 11.77 31.17 -11.62
CA GLU A 453 11.85 31.46 -10.19
C GLU A 453 11.80 30.17 -9.35
N TYR A 454 10.98 29.21 -9.74
CA TYR A 454 10.92 27.90 -9.13
C TYR A 454 12.27 27.15 -9.24
N GLU A 455 12.82 27.07 -10.46
CA GLU A 455 14.14 26.44 -10.68
C GLU A 455 15.26 27.10 -9.87
N ALA A 456 15.29 28.44 -9.84
CA ALA A 456 16.28 29.16 -9.05
C ALA A 456 16.17 28.84 -7.55
N GLY A 457 14.95 28.79 -7.03
CA GLY A 457 14.71 28.41 -5.63
C GLY A 457 15.13 26.96 -5.31
N ILE A 458 14.82 26.00 -6.17
CA ILE A 458 15.26 24.60 -6.00
C ILE A 458 16.79 24.49 -6.08
N LYS A 459 17.44 25.20 -7.03
CA LYS A 459 18.89 25.22 -7.16
C LYS A 459 19.60 25.74 -5.89
N GLU A 460 19.05 26.75 -5.24
CA GLU A 460 19.63 27.24 -3.98
C GLU A 460 19.51 26.19 -2.85
N ILE A 461 18.36 25.51 -2.73
CA ILE A 461 18.17 24.43 -1.74
C ILE A 461 19.13 23.27 -2.02
N ILE A 462 19.34 22.90 -3.28
CA ILE A 462 20.32 21.87 -3.66
C ILE A 462 21.71 22.29 -3.25
N LYS A 463 22.10 23.54 -3.52
CA LYS A 463 23.41 24.09 -3.17
C LYS A 463 23.65 24.04 -1.66
N GLU A 464 22.72 24.53 -0.84
CA GLU A 464 22.79 24.44 0.64
C GLU A 464 22.93 22.97 1.10
N THR A 465 22.19 22.06 0.47
CA THR A 465 22.25 20.62 0.79
C THR A 465 23.61 20.01 0.46
N ILE A 466 24.24 20.41 -0.65
CA ILE A 466 25.59 19.94 -1.01
C ILE A 466 26.62 20.50 -0.03
N GLU A 467 26.58 21.80 0.28
CA GLU A 467 27.49 22.44 1.23
C GLU A 467 27.45 21.73 2.60
N ILE A 468 26.25 21.40 3.10
CA ILE A 468 26.09 20.67 4.37
C ILE A 468 26.70 19.27 4.29
N GLN A 469 26.51 18.54 3.21
CA GLN A 469 27.09 17.21 3.02
C GLN A 469 28.63 17.24 2.97
N GLU A 470 29.19 18.26 2.34
CA GLU A 470 30.65 18.47 2.30
C GLU A 470 31.22 18.84 3.69
N GLU A 471 30.55 19.76 4.41
CA GLU A 471 30.91 20.14 5.78
C GLU A 471 30.92 18.93 6.72
N LEU A 472 29.93 18.03 6.58
CA LEU A 472 29.82 16.81 7.36
C LEU A 472 30.89 15.77 6.96
N GLY A 473 31.43 15.83 5.75
CA GLY A 473 32.46 14.92 5.28
C GLY A 473 31.93 13.64 4.64
N LEU A 474 30.69 13.61 4.13
CA LEU A 474 30.17 12.48 3.34
C LEU A 474 31.05 12.20 2.11
N ASP A 475 31.25 10.93 1.76
CA ASP A 475 32.07 10.51 0.63
C ASP A 475 31.34 10.62 -0.71
N ILE A 476 30.10 10.14 -0.76
CA ILE A 476 29.22 10.17 -1.96
C ILE A 476 28.00 11.01 -1.62
N LEU A 477 27.73 12.03 -2.43
CA LEU A 477 26.71 13.03 -2.18
C LEU A 477 25.44 12.74 -2.97
N VAL A 478 24.32 13.32 -2.53
CA VAL A 478 23.02 13.33 -3.25
C VAL A 478 22.52 14.75 -3.38
N HIS A 479 21.68 15.05 -4.40
CA HIS A 479 21.13 16.39 -4.58
C HIS A 479 20.03 16.77 -3.56
N GLY A 480 19.49 15.79 -2.82
CA GLY A 480 18.57 16.01 -1.71
C GLY A 480 17.09 16.01 -2.05
N GLU A 481 16.72 15.89 -3.33
CA GLU A 481 15.34 15.72 -3.82
C GLU A 481 14.38 16.86 -3.44
N ALA A 482 14.85 18.09 -3.41
CA ALA A 482 14.04 19.26 -3.05
C ALA A 482 12.84 19.48 -3.99
N GLU A 483 12.98 19.09 -5.25
CA GLU A 483 11.96 19.19 -6.29
C GLU A 483 10.81 18.17 -6.13
N ARG A 484 11.02 17.08 -5.37
CA ARG A 484 10.10 15.96 -5.30
C ARG A 484 9.12 16.07 -4.14
N ASN A 485 7.83 16.04 -4.43
CA ASN A 485 6.78 15.93 -3.42
C ASN A 485 6.64 14.47 -2.95
N ASP A 486 6.54 13.55 -3.89
CA ASP A 486 6.39 12.11 -3.69
C ASP A 486 7.24 11.37 -4.73
N MET A 487 7.77 10.20 -4.38
CA MET A 487 8.68 9.48 -5.26
C MET A 487 7.99 8.83 -6.48
N VAL A 488 6.67 8.65 -6.46
CA VAL A 488 5.90 8.12 -7.59
C VAL A 488 5.18 9.22 -8.34
N GLU A 489 4.54 10.18 -7.63
CA GLU A 489 3.89 11.35 -8.25
C GLU A 489 4.88 12.12 -9.14
N TYR A 490 6.10 12.38 -8.64
CA TYR A 490 7.12 13.12 -9.41
C TYR A 490 7.46 12.45 -10.75
N PHE A 491 7.75 11.15 -10.75
CA PHE A 491 8.07 10.43 -11.98
C PHE A 491 6.86 10.28 -12.89
N GLY A 492 5.67 10.06 -12.32
CA GLY A 492 4.44 10.02 -13.10
C GLY A 492 4.13 11.34 -13.82
N GLU A 493 4.43 12.51 -13.19
CA GLU A 493 4.26 13.83 -13.82
C GLU A 493 5.21 14.03 -15.03
N LEU A 494 6.32 13.30 -15.11
CA LEU A 494 7.35 13.40 -16.16
C LEU A 494 7.29 12.25 -17.18
N LEU A 495 6.46 11.23 -16.92
CA LEU A 495 6.22 10.12 -17.83
C LEU A 495 4.89 10.31 -18.56
N GLU A 496 4.86 9.95 -19.85
CA GLU A 496 3.61 9.85 -20.60
C GLU A 496 2.83 8.60 -20.22
N GLY A 497 1.52 8.60 -20.47
CA GLY A 497 0.62 7.52 -20.09
C GLY A 497 0.07 7.63 -18.66
N PHE A 498 0.40 8.70 -17.94
CA PHE A 498 -0.06 9.03 -16.61
C PHE A 498 -1.09 10.15 -16.58
N ALA A 499 -2.01 10.08 -15.62
CA ALA A 499 -2.93 11.15 -15.28
C ALA A 499 -3.03 11.30 -13.75
N PHE A 500 -3.47 12.49 -13.32
CA PHE A 500 -3.56 12.84 -11.90
C PHE A 500 -4.96 13.36 -11.59
N SER A 501 -5.62 12.70 -10.64
CA SER A 501 -6.90 13.15 -10.11
C SER A 501 -6.71 14.36 -9.18
N LYS A 502 -7.76 15.15 -9.00
CA LYS A 502 -7.81 16.25 -8.03
C LYS A 502 -8.17 15.75 -6.64
N PHE A 503 -9.15 14.85 -6.55
CA PHE A 503 -9.72 14.31 -5.31
C PHE A 503 -9.67 12.78 -5.20
N GLY A 504 -8.88 12.11 -6.02
CA GLY A 504 -8.71 10.65 -6.05
C GLY A 504 -8.00 10.08 -4.83
N TRP A 505 -8.37 10.52 -3.63
CA TRP A 505 -7.78 10.12 -2.37
C TRP A 505 -8.30 8.78 -1.91
N VAL A 506 -7.39 7.89 -1.51
CA VAL A 506 -7.69 6.64 -0.79
C VAL A 506 -7.01 6.65 0.57
N GLN A 507 -7.63 5.99 1.55
CA GLN A 507 -7.06 5.86 2.89
C GLN A 507 -5.87 4.89 2.85
N SER A 508 -4.74 5.34 3.39
CA SER A 508 -3.58 4.47 3.65
C SER A 508 -3.64 3.91 5.08
N TYR A 509 -3.80 4.76 6.07
CA TYR A 509 -4.06 4.39 7.47
C TYR A 509 -4.50 5.62 8.26
N GLY A 510 -5.38 5.45 9.24
CA GLY A 510 -5.84 6.53 10.10
C GLY A 510 -6.28 7.76 9.31
N SER A 511 -5.64 8.92 9.53
CA SER A 511 -5.86 10.15 8.77
C SER A 511 -5.02 10.25 7.49
N ARG A 512 -4.04 9.37 7.29
CA ARG A 512 -3.18 9.42 6.11
C ARG A 512 -3.91 8.91 4.87
N CYS A 513 -3.96 9.78 3.88
CA CYS A 513 -4.48 9.45 2.55
C CYS A 513 -3.37 9.58 1.52
N VAL A 514 -3.41 8.74 0.52
CA VAL A 514 -2.60 8.81 -0.69
C VAL A 514 -3.47 9.10 -1.90
N LYS A 515 -2.89 9.66 -2.93
CA LYS A 515 -3.55 9.93 -4.20
C LYS A 515 -2.72 9.31 -5.32
N PRO A 516 -2.89 8.01 -5.57
CA PRO A 516 -2.09 7.30 -6.54
C PRO A 516 -2.23 7.93 -7.93
N PRO A 517 -1.14 8.06 -8.70
CA PRO A 517 -1.22 8.35 -10.12
C PRO A 517 -2.05 7.31 -10.86
N ILE A 518 -2.61 7.69 -12.01
CA ILE A 518 -3.40 6.82 -12.87
C ILE A 518 -2.59 6.49 -14.11
N ILE A 519 -2.15 5.24 -14.26
CA ILE A 519 -1.52 4.76 -15.49
C ILE A 519 -2.64 4.37 -16.45
N PHE A 520 -2.97 5.25 -17.37
CA PHE A 520 -4.06 5.04 -18.32
C PHE A 520 -3.58 4.61 -19.71
N GLY A 521 -2.35 4.87 -20.06
CA GLY A 521 -1.79 4.66 -21.40
C GLY A 521 -0.47 3.91 -21.41
N ASP A 522 0.11 3.73 -22.60
CA ASP A 522 1.44 3.18 -22.73
C ASP A 522 2.48 4.16 -22.18
N VAL A 523 3.41 3.65 -21.36
CA VAL A 523 4.34 4.48 -20.59
C VAL A 523 5.65 4.68 -21.35
N TYR A 524 6.05 5.94 -21.50
CA TYR A 524 7.35 6.32 -22.05
C TYR A 524 7.80 7.69 -21.55
N ARG A 525 9.08 7.97 -21.72
CA ARG A 525 9.70 9.24 -21.38
C ARG A 525 9.87 10.09 -22.63
N LYS A 526 9.43 11.35 -22.61
CA LYS A 526 9.70 12.32 -23.69
C LYS A 526 11.05 12.99 -23.55
N GLU A 527 11.37 13.43 -22.34
CA GLU A 527 12.55 14.24 -22.02
C GLU A 527 13.25 13.69 -20.79
N ALA A 528 14.48 14.14 -20.53
CA ALA A 528 15.20 13.81 -19.31
C ALA A 528 14.46 14.31 -18.07
N MET A 529 14.38 13.48 -17.03
CA MET A 529 13.58 13.74 -15.83
C MET A 529 14.39 14.33 -14.67
N THR A 530 15.59 13.81 -14.45
CA THR A 530 16.43 14.12 -13.26
C THR A 530 17.82 14.59 -13.63
N VAL A 531 18.22 14.47 -14.90
CA VAL A 531 19.56 14.79 -15.40
C VAL A 531 19.97 16.22 -15.06
N ASN A 532 19.07 17.20 -15.27
CA ASN A 532 19.38 18.62 -15.01
C ASN A 532 19.72 18.89 -13.54
N TRP A 533 18.95 18.29 -12.61
CA TRP A 533 19.17 18.46 -11.17
C TRP A 533 20.44 17.76 -10.72
N SER A 534 20.65 16.53 -11.18
CA SER A 534 21.86 15.74 -10.85
C SER A 534 23.12 16.39 -11.41
N SER A 535 23.09 16.90 -12.66
CA SER A 535 24.22 17.58 -13.29
C SER A 535 24.52 18.94 -12.64
N TYR A 536 23.47 19.69 -12.25
CA TYR A 536 23.66 20.91 -11.49
C TYR A 536 24.32 20.62 -10.13
N ALA A 537 23.82 19.64 -9.38
CA ALA A 537 24.40 19.25 -8.12
C ALA A 537 25.88 18.80 -8.28
N GLN A 538 26.19 17.99 -9.31
CA GLN A 538 27.57 17.58 -9.61
C GLN A 538 28.49 18.77 -9.94
N SER A 539 27.95 19.85 -10.53
CA SER A 539 28.74 21.04 -10.86
C SER A 539 29.17 21.86 -9.64
N LEU A 540 28.59 21.59 -8.47
CA LEU A 540 28.87 22.28 -7.20
C LEU A 540 29.98 21.62 -6.37
N THR A 541 30.42 20.41 -6.74
CA THR A 541 31.34 19.60 -5.93
C THR A 541 32.26 18.74 -6.78
N ASP A 542 33.48 18.49 -6.29
CA ASP A 542 34.41 17.52 -6.87
C ASP A 542 34.13 16.07 -6.41
N LYS A 543 33.30 15.89 -5.36
CA LYS A 543 32.87 14.56 -4.90
C LYS A 543 31.89 13.92 -5.88
N ARG A 544 31.76 12.61 -5.83
CA ARG A 544 30.80 11.88 -6.69
C ARG A 544 29.37 12.16 -6.26
N MET A 545 28.54 12.51 -7.25
CA MET A 545 27.10 12.67 -7.08
C MET A 545 26.39 11.38 -7.42
N LYS A 546 25.43 10.97 -6.59
CA LYS A 546 24.54 9.84 -6.84
C LYS A 546 23.23 10.32 -7.44
N GLY A 547 22.92 9.85 -8.66
CA GLY A 547 21.62 10.06 -9.32
C GLY A 547 20.55 9.19 -8.63
N MET A 548 19.31 9.72 -8.50
CA MET A 548 18.25 9.11 -7.72
C MET A 548 17.01 8.88 -8.57
N LEU A 549 16.54 7.64 -8.66
CA LEU A 549 15.35 7.23 -9.40
C LEU A 549 14.46 6.31 -8.55
N THR A 550 13.17 6.28 -8.88
CA THR A 550 12.25 5.26 -8.37
C THR A 550 12.13 4.14 -9.40
N GLY A 551 12.15 2.90 -8.94
CA GLY A 551 12.14 1.73 -9.78
C GLY A 551 10.77 1.39 -10.40
N PRO A 552 10.75 0.56 -11.45
CA PRO A 552 9.55 0.29 -12.23
C PRO A 552 8.45 -0.43 -11.45
N VAL A 553 8.80 -1.35 -10.56
CA VAL A 553 7.80 -2.07 -9.74
C VAL A 553 7.15 -1.12 -8.74
N THR A 554 7.93 -0.24 -8.12
CA THR A 554 7.40 0.74 -7.15
C THR A 554 6.48 1.75 -7.84
N ILE A 555 6.86 2.28 -9.01
CA ILE A 555 6.00 3.18 -9.79
C ILE A 555 4.68 2.48 -10.15
N LEU A 556 4.73 1.23 -10.59
CA LEU A 556 3.54 0.45 -10.92
C LEU A 556 2.65 0.19 -9.71
N GLN A 557 3.22 -0.36 -8.62
CA GLN A 557 2.44 -0.82 -7.46
C GLN A 557 1.81 0.31 -6.65
N TRP A 558 2.40 1.50 -6.67
CA TRP A 558 1.86 2.67 -5.97
C TRP A 558 1.03 3.59 -6.88
N SER A 559 0.65 3.08 -8.06
CA SER A 559 -0.27 3.72 -9.01
C SER A 559 -1.54 2.89 -9.20
N PHE A 560 -2.62 3.52 -9.63
CA PHE A 560 -3.72 2.80 -10.24
C PHE A 560 -3.32 2.45 -11.68
N TYR A 561 -3.00 1.19 -11.90
CA TYR A 561 -2.56 0.72 -13.23
C TYR A 561 -3.75 0.33 -14.11
N ARG A 562 -3.53 0.39 -15.42
CA ARG A 562 -4.47 -0.07 -16.45
C ARG A 562 -4.65 -1.59 -16.39
N ASP A 563 -5.82 -2.06 -16.77
CA ASP A 563 -6.22 -3.48 -16.70
C ASP A 563 -6.38 -4.17 -18.06
N ASP A 564 -6.17 -3.43 -19.17
CA ASP A 564 -6.26 -3.95 -20.54
C ASP A 564 -4.98 -4.65 -21.03
N ILE A 565 -3.87 -4.48 -20.33
CA ILE A 565 -2.61 -5.21 -20.53
C ILE A 565 -2.06 -5.71 -19.19
N SER A 566 -1.15 -6.67 -19.25
CA SER A 566 -0.58 -7.28 -18.04
C SER A 566 0.29 -6.29 -17.24
N LYS A 567 0.34 -6.47 -15.90
CA LYS A 567 1.28 -5.72 -15.03
C LYS A 567 2.73 -5.83 -15.51
N LYS A 568 3.12 -7.00 -16.02
CA LYS A 568 4.43 -7.26 -16.62
C LYS A 568 4.72 -6.30 -17.77
N GLU A 569 3.77 -6.13 -18.71
CA GLU A 569 3.94 -5.24 -19.86
C GLU A 569 4.09 -3.78 -19.41
N VAL A 570 3.25 -3.32 -18.46
CA VAL A 570 3.36 -1.97 -17.91
C VAL A 570 4.71 -1.77 -17.20
N ALA A 571 5.15 -2.73 -16.38
CA ALA A 571 6.45 -2.68 -15.70
C ALA A 571 7.62 -2.61 -16.69
N TYR A 572 7.55 -3.34 -17.80
CA TYR A 572 8.59 -3.29 -18.84
C TYR A 572 8.61 -1.96 -19.60
N GLN A 573 7.44 -1.35 -19.84
CA GLN A 573 7.37 0.00 -20.41
C GLN A 573 8.04 1.03 -19.48
N ILE A 574 7.73 0.97 -18.18
CA ILE A 574 8.35 1.85 -17.18
C ILE A 574 9.86 1.57 -17.09
N GLY A 575 10.27 0.30 -17.06
CA GLY A 575 11.68 -0.11 -17.05
C GLY A 575 12.48 0.46 -18.23
N LEU A 576 11.90 0.44 -19.44
CA LEU A 576 12.51 1.05 -20.63
C LEU A 576 12.59 2.57 -20.57
N ALA A 577 11.57 3.24 -20.01
CA ALA A 577 11.61 4.68 -19.83
C ALA A 577 12.68 5.10 -18.80
N LEU A 578 12.82 4.34 -17.71
CA LEU A 578 13.88 4.54 -16.72
C LEU A 578 15.27 4.22 -17.28
N ARG A 579 15.39 3.19 -18.12
CA ARG A 579 16.65 2.89 -18.83
C ARG A 579 17.15 4.08 -19.62
N ASP A 580 16.26 4.77 -20.34
CA ASP A 580 16.62 5.96 -21.08
C ASP A 580 17.14 7.07 -20.14
N GLU A 581 16.56 7.23 -18.95
CA GLU A 581 17.02 8.18 -17.94
C GLU A 581 18.39 7.79 -17.38
N VAL A 582 18.59 6.53 -17.08
CA VAL A 582 19.86 5.99 -16.55
C VAL A 582 21.00 6.21 -17.55
N LEU A 583 20.77 5.95 -18.83
CA LEU A 583 21.74 6.20 -19.89
C LEU A 583 22.07 7.68 -20.08
N ASP A 584 21.07 8.55 -19.95
CA ASP A 584 21.31 10.00 -20.02
C ASP A 584 22.06 10.53 -18.80
N LEU A 585 21.78 10.02 -17.59
CA LEU A 585 22.56 10.33 -16.37
C LEU A 585 24.04 9.93 -16.57
N GLU A 586 24.28 8.69 -17.01
CA GLU A 586 25.62 8.20 -17.30
C GLU A 586 26.35 9.08 -18.32
N LYS A 587 25.69 9.41 -19.44
CA LYS A 587 26.22 10.27 -20.50
C LYS A 587 26.60 11.66 -19.99
N ASN A 588 25.88 12.16 -18.97
CA ASN A 588 26.15 13.46 -18.34
C ASN A 588 27.15 13.34 -17.16
N GLY A 589 27.85 12.22 -17.03
CA GLY A 589 28.93 12.04 -16.05
C GLY A 589 28.50 11.57 -14.67
N ILE A 590 27.22 11.26 -14.44
CA ILE A 590 26.73 10.68 -13.20
C ILE A 590 27.03 9.17 -13.23
N LYS A 591 28.03 8.75 -12.49
CA LYS A 591 28.58 7.38 -12.51
C LYS A 591 28.10 6.50 -11.36
N ILE A 592 27.32 7.04 -10.44
CA ILE A 592 26.63 6.29 -9.38
C ILE A 592 25.15 6.62 -9.50
N ILE A 593 24.32 5.60 -9.72
CA ILE A 593 22.87 5.78 -9.95
C ILE A 593 22.10 4.81 -9.06
N GLN A 594 21.21 5.35 -8.24
CA GLN A 594 20.34 4.55 -7.36
C GLN A 594 18.94 4.49 -7.94
N ILE A 595 18.38 3.27 -8.00
CA ILE A 595 17.03 2.96 -8.46
C ILE A 595 16.32 2.25 -7.32
N ASP A 596 15.43 2.93 -6.63
CA ASP A 596 14.80 2.44 -5.40
C ASP A 596 13.60 1.54 -5.67
N GLU A 597 13.60 0.34 -5.10
CA GLU A 597 12.53 -0.65 -5.28
C GLU A 597 11.92 -1.15 -3.95
N PRO A 598 11.35 -0.27 -3.12
CA PRO A 598 10.73 -0.69 -1.86
C PRO A 598 9.51 -1.59 -2.05
N ALA A 599 8.83 -1.55 -3.21
CA ALA A 599 7.56 -2.23 -3.42
C ALA A 599 7.66 -3.67 -3.97
N ILE A 600 8.85 -4.23 -4.20
CA ILE A 600 8.97 -5.61 -4.71
C ILE A 600 8.33 -6.61 -3.74
N ARG A 601 8.66 -6.55 -2.45
CA ARG A 601 8.05 -7.44 -1.45
C ARG A 601 6.55 -7.16 -1.29
N GLU A 602 6.20 -5.89 -1.29
CA GLU A 602 4.81 -5.46 -1.12
C GLU A 602 3.87 -5.93 -2.24
N GLY A 603 4.40 -6.16 -3.42
CA GLY A 603 3.65 -6.63 -4.58
C GLY A 603 3.53 -8.15 -4.69
N LEU A 604 4.06 -8.92 -3.73
CA LEU A 604 3.92 -10.38 -3.72
C LEU A 604 2.44 -10.78 -3.78
N PRO A 605 2.06 -11.71 -4.66
CA PRO A 605 0.71 -12.23 -4.72
C PRO A 605 0.33 -12.94 -3.43
N LEU A 606 -0.93 -12.82 -3.02
CA LEU A 606 -1.46 -13.52 -1.85
C LEU A 606 -1.43 -15.04 -2.02
N ASN A 607 -1.71 -15.52 -3.24
CA ASN A 607 -1.62 -16.93 -3.54
C ASN A 607 -0.18 -17.32 -3.95
N PRO A 608 0.50 -18.21 -3.19
CA PRO A 608 1.88 -18.60 -3.42
C PRO A 608 2.18 -19.17 -4.82
N LYS A 609 1.15 -19.73 -5.50
CA LYS A 609 1.30 -20.28 -6.87
C LYS A 609 1.75 -19.25 -7.90
N TYR A 610 1.45 -17.96 -7.68
CA TYR A 610 1.81 -16.86 -8.60
C TYR A 610 3.11 -16.14 -8.20
N LYS A 611 3.70 -16.49 -7.06
CA LYS A 611 4.89 -15.81 -6.51
C LYS A 611 6.08 -15.85 -7.46
N GLN A 612 6.35 -17.01 -8.06
CA GLN A 612 7.49 -17.18 -8.94
C GLN A 612 7.35 -16.34 -10.22
N GLU A 613 6.18 -16.34 -10.83
CA GLU A 613 5.88 -15.52 -12.02
C GLU A 613 6.01 -14.02 -11.72
N TYR A 614 5.49 -13.59 -10.58
CA TYR A 614 5.61 -12.21 -10.12
C TYR A 614 7.07 -11.80 -9.96
N LEU A 615 7.85 -12.57 -9.21
CA LEU A 615 9.25 -12.25 -8.93
C LEU A 615 10.08 -12.23 -10.23
N GLU A 616 9.79 -13.12 -11.17
CA GLU A 616 10.48 -13.14 -12.46
C GLU A 616 10.29 -11.83 -13.24
N TRP A 617 9.05 -11.38 -13.46
CA TRP A 617 8.85 -10.15 -14.22
C TRP A 617 9.24 -8.90 -13.42
N ALA A 618 9.10 -8.89 -12.11
CA ALA A 618 9.51 -7.79 -11.24
C ALA A 618 11.04 -7.58 -11.30
N VAL A 619 11.81 -8.65 -11.13
CA VAL A 619 13.27 -8.64 -11.27
C VAL A 619 13.68 -8.21 -12.69
N ASN A 620 13.05 -8.76 -13.71
CA ASN A 620 13.36 -8.41 -15.09
C ASN A 620 13.06 -6.95 -15.42
N SER A 621 11.97 -6.37 -14.90
CA SER A 621 11.65 -4.95 -15.11
C SER A 621 12.71 -4.02 -14.50
N PHE A 622 13.22 -4.38 -13.32
CA PHE A 622 14.34 -3.66 -12.70
C PHE A 622 15.63 -3.82 -13.52
N LYS A 623 16.01 -5.05 -13.87
CA LYS A 623 17.20 -5.33 -14.69
C LYS A 623 17.17 -4.56 -16.01
N LEU A 624 15.98 -4.43 -16.60
CA LEU A 624 15.78 -3.66 -17.82
C LEU A 624 16.13 -2.18 -17.64
N SER A 625 15.81 -1.58 -16.47
CA SER A 625 16.10 -0.18 -16.20
C SER A 625 17.60 0.13 -16.06
N GLN A 626 18.41 -0.85 -15.67
CA GLN A 626 19.86 -0.68 -15.51
C GLN A 626 20.69 -1.25 -16.68
N ALA A 627 20.09 -2.07 -17.54
CA ALA A 627 20.83 -2.67 -18.64
C ALA A 627 21.27 -1.63 -19.68
N GLY A 628 22.49 -1.77 -20.16
CA GLY A 628 23.05 -0.91 -21.22
C GLY A 628 24.01 0.15 -20.73
N VAL A 629 24.15 0.41 -19.42
CA VAL A 629 25.22 1.25 -18.88
C VAL A 629 26.58 0.52 -18.95
N GLU A 630 27.65 1.28 -18.97
CA GLU A 630 29.02 0.74 -18.89
C GLU A 630 29.26 0.09 -17.53
N ASP A 631 30.17 -0.89 -17.47
CA ASP A 631 30.46 -1.62 -16.24
C ASP A 631 31.10 -0.74 -15.16
N SER A 632 31.73 0.37 -15.54
CA SER A 632 32.24 1.39 -14.64
C SER A 632 31.17 2.27 -13.97
N THR A 633 29.92 2.22 -14.44
CA THR A 633 28.79 2.90 -13.83
C THR A 633 28.18 1.99 -12.75
N GLN A 634 28.19 2.47 -11.51
CA GLN A 634 27.71 1.73 -10.34
C GLN A 634 26.21 1.93 -10.13
N ILE A 635 25.50 0.82 -10.06
CA ILE A 635 24.04 0.82 -9.82
C ILE A 635 23.75 0.44 -8.38
N HIS A 636 23.06 1.33 -7.68
CA HIS A 636 22.52 1.11 -6.34
C HIS A 636 21.05 0.81 -6.38
N SER A 637 20.54 0.17 -5.34
CA SER A 637 19.12 0.13 -5.01
C SER A 637 18.94 0.30 -3.50
N HIS A 638 17.74 0.72 -3.12
CA HIS A 638 17.34 0.79 -1.72
C HIS A 638 16.02 0.05 -1.52
N MET A 639 15.96 -0.71 -0.43
CA MET A 639 14.77 -1.42 0.01
C MET A 639 14.47 -1.09 1.46
N CYS A 640 13.26 -0.63 1.71
CA CYS A 640 12.70 -0.50 3.05
C CYS A 640 12.16 -1.86 3.51
N TYR A 641 12.07 -2.05 4.83
CA TYR A 641 11.52 -3.23 5.52
C TYR A 641 12.47 -4.42 5.72
N SER A 642 12.29 -5.06 6.89
CA SER A 642 13.25 -5.97 7.50
C SER A 642 13.08 -7.47 7.22
N GLU A 643 12.10 -7.91 6.43
CA GLU A 643 11.86 -9.33 6.18
C GLU A 643 12.23 -9.73 4.75
N PHE A 644 13.54 -9.86 4.49
CA PHE A 644 14.06 -10.19 3.16
C PHE A 644 14.20 -11.69 2.89
N ASP A 645 14.17 -12.54 3.90
CA ASP A 645 14.49 -13.98 3.76
C ASP A 645 13.62 -14.65 2.69
N GLU A 646 12.37 -14.23 2.58
CA GLU A 646 11.40 -14.76 1.60
C GLU A 646 11.72 -14.42 0.15
N ILE A 647 12.40 -13.28 -0.12
CA ILE A 647 12.70 -12.79 -1.47
C ILE A 647 14.19 -12.56 -1.73
N LEU A 648 15.07 -13.06 -0.85
CA LEU A 648 16.51 -12.81 -0.91
C LEU A 648 17.13 -13.28 -2.25
N ASP A 649 16.66 -14.39 -2.80
CA ASP A 649 17.12 -14.89 -4.11
C ASP A 649 16.70 -13.92 -5.23
N ALA A 650 15.50 -13.35 -5.18
CA ALA A 650 15.04 -12.34 -6.13
C ALA A 650 15.82 -11.02 -5.98
N ILE A 651 16.11 -10.60 -4.74
CA ILE A 651 16.95 -9.42 -4.48
C ILE A 651 18.36 -9.61 -5.06
N ASN A 652 18.96 -10.78 -4.87
CA ASN A 652 20.27 -11.07 -5.49
C ASN A 652 20.19 -11.07 -7.01
N ALA A 653 19.07 -11.53 -7.57
CA ALA A 653 18.83 -11.58 -9.03
C ALA A 653 18.59 -10.18 -9.66
N LEU A 654 18.32 -9.13 -8.89
CA LEU A 654 18.27 -7.74 -9.39
C LEU A 654 19.60 -7.31 -10.00
N ASP A 655 20.68 -7.95 -9.61
CA ASP A 655 22.05 -7.71 -10.09
C ASP A 655 22.55 -6.26 -9.86
N VAL A 656 22.12 -5.62 -8.76
CA VAL A 656 22.63 -4.32 -8.34
C VAL A 656 24.04 -4.45 -7.77
N ASP A 657 24.86 -3.42 -7.95
CA ASP A 657 26.23 -3.40 -7.45
C ASP A 657 26.24 -3.13 -5.93
N VAL A 658 25.38 -2.22 -5.44
CA VAL A 658 25.22 -1.87 -4.01
C VAL A 658 23.75 -1.90 -3.61
N LEU A 659 23.44 -2.60 -2.52
CA LEU A 659 22.10 -2.66 -1.93
C LEU A 659 22.07 -1.98 -0.57
N SER A 660 21.30 -0.90 -0.43
CA SER A 660 20.99 -0.27 0.86
C SER A 660 19.71 -0.87 1.46
N ILE A 661 19.75 -1.21 2.76
CA ILE A 661 18.63 -1.82 3.49
C ILE A 661 18.43 -1.18 4.86
N GLU A 662 17.20 -1.12 5.34
CA GLU A 662 16.89 -0.76 6.72
C GLU A 662 17.39 -1.86 7.66
N ALA A 663 18.18 -1.52 8.67
CA ALA A 663 18.77 -2.48 9.61
C ALA A 663 18.79 -2.00 11.07
N SER A 664 18.71 -0.70 11.32
CA SER A 664 18.89 -0.15 12.67
C SER A 664 17.76 -0.56 13.63
N ARG A 665 16.51 -0.67 13.15
CA ARG A 665 15.34 -1.04 13.98
C ARG A 665 15.35 -2.50 14.40
N SER A 666 15.89 -3.40 13.59
CA SER A 666 16.05 -4.82 13.91
C SER A 666 17.30 -5.11 14.73
N GLY A 667 18.01 -4.09 15.23
CA GLY A 667 19.27 -4.28 15.95
C GLY A 667 20.37 -4.95 15.10
N MET A 668 20.32 -4.77 13.78
CA MET A 668 21.22 -5.40 12.79
C MET A 668 20.94 -6.91 12.57
N ASP A 669 19.83 -7.47 13.00
CA ASP A 669 19.51 -8.90 12.82
C ASP A 669 19.48 -9.34 11.35
N LEU A 670 19.19 -8.41 10.45
CA LEU A 670 19.24 -8.65 8.99
C LEU A 670 20.66 -8.91 8.46
N VAL A 671 21.67 -8.39 9.16
CA VAL A 671 23.07 -8.61 8.81
C VAL A 671 23.52 -9.96 9.39
N ASN A 672 22.88 -11.01 8.92
CA ASN A 672 23.08 -12.38 9.37
C ASN A 672 23.94 -13.21 8.38
N PRO A 673 24.38 -14.41 8.74
CA PRO A 673 25.14 -15.27 7.84
C PRO A 673 24.44 -15.57 6.50
N THR A 674 23.11 -15.62 6.49
CA THR A 674 22.31 -15.90 5.28
C THR A 674 22.45 -14.78 4.25
N LEU A 675 22.43 -13.51 4.68
CA LEU A 675 22.67 -12.38 3.78
C LEU A 675 24.07 -12.46 3.17
N LYS A 676 25.10 -12.72 3.99
CA LYS A 676 26.50 -12.85 3.54
C LYS A 676 26.69 -14.01 2.55
N GLU A 677 26.02 -15.12 2.78
CA GLU A 677 26.12 -16.31 1.93
C GLU A 677 25.42 -16.11 0.59
N LYS A 678 24.20 -15.59 0.62
CA LYS A 678 23.32 -15.53 -0.56
C LYS A 678 23.47 -14.24 -1.39
N TYR A 679 23.74 -13.10 -0.77
CA TYR A 679 23.92 -11.83 -1.50
C TYR A 679 25.39 -11.60 -1.86
N LYS A 680 25.68 -11.32 -3.13
CA LYS A 680 27.03 -11.23 -3.69
C LYS A 680 27.47 -9.82 -4.07
N GLY A 681 26.66 -8.79 -3.76
CA GLY A 681 26.98 -7.38 -3.99
C GLY A 681 27.51 -6.68 -2.73
N ALA A 682 27.82 -5.39 -2.87
CA ALA A 682 28.07 -4.54 -1.72
C ALA A 682 26.77 -4.19 -1.00
N VAL A 683 26.82 -3.99 0.32
CA VAL A 683 25.63 -3.77 1.15
C VAL A 683 25.81 -2.52 2.01
N GLY A 684 24.78 -1.69 2.06
CA GLY A 684 24.66 -0.53 2.94
C GLY A 684 23.55 -0.73 3.98
N PRO A 685 23.78 -1.50 5.06
CA PRO A 685 22.83 -1.59 6.15
C PRO A 685 22.73 -0.26 6.88
N GLY A 686 21.51 0.22 7.11
CA GLY A 686 21.27 1.50 7.77
C GLY A 686 21.80 1.53 9.20
N VAL A 687 22.53 2.60 9.53
CA VAL A 687 23.10 2.82 10.86
C VAL A 687 22.25 3.80 11.68
N TYR A 688 21.54 4.70 11.01
CA TYR A 688 20.71 5.74 11.62
C TYR A 688 19.21 5.47 11.38
N ASP A 689 18.46 5.23 12.48
CA ASP A 689 17.00 5.08 12.45
C ASP A 689 16.35 6.45 12.21
N ILE A 690 15.90 6.68 11.00
CA ILE A 690 15.23 7.93 10.61
C ILE A 690 13.77 8.00 11.08
N HIS A 691 13.20 6.93 11.57
CA HIS A 691 11.83 6.90 12.08
C HIS A 691 11.75 7.35 13.54
N SER A 692 12.85 7.27 14.27
CA SER A 692 13.00 7.82 15.62
C SER A 692 13.27 9.34 15.55
N PRO A 693 12.65 10.16 16.40
CA PRO A 693 12.98 11.59 16.53
C PRO A 693 14.27 11.83 17.32
N LEU A 694 14.91 10.78 17.82
CA LEU A 694 16.13 10.87 18.59
C LEU A 694 17.34 11.07 17.66
N VAL A 695 18.31 11.85 18.13
CA VAL A 695 19.60 11.95 17.48
C VAL A 695 20.35 10.62 17.66
N LEU A 696 21.00 10.14 16.60
CA LEU A 696 21.86 8.96 16.69
C LEU A 696 23.06 9.27 17.57
N GLU A 697 23.19 8.56 18.68
CA GLU A 697 24.35 8.69 19.57
C GLU A 697 25.61 8.07 18.94
N TYR A 698 26.76 8.67 19.23
CA TYR A 698 28.05 8.21 18.69
C TYR A 698 28.35 6.74 19.06
N GLU A 699 28.12 6.36 20.31
CA GLU A 699 28.36 5.01 20.83
C GLU A 699 27.51 3.97 20.11
N ASP A 700 26.24 4.28 19.82
CA ASP A 700 25.32 3.40 19.08
C ASP A 700 25.80 3.24 17.63
N ALA A 701 26.19 4.32 16.98
CA ALA A 701 26.77 4.30 15.64
C ALA A 701 28.03 3.44 15.59
N LEU A 702 28.93 3.65 16.54
CA LEU A 702 30.20 2.91 16.66
C LEU A 702 29.97 1.40 16.82
N GLN A 703 29.07 1.03 17.73
CA GLN A 703 28.71 -0.37 17.97
C GLN A 703 28.14 -1.02 16.71
N ARG A 704 27.19 -0.36 16.02
CA ARG A 704 26.58 -0.88 14.79
C ARG A 704 27.62 -1.07 13.68
N ILE A 705 28.46 -0.07 13.42
CA ILE A 705 29.51 -0.16 12.37
C ILE A 705 30.54 -1.25 12.69
N GLN A 706 30.93 -1.41 13.96
CA GLN A 706 31.81 -2.50 14.38
C GLN A 706 31.17 -3.87 14.19
N GLN A 707 29.84 -4.00 14.40
CA GLN A 707 29.11 -5.22 14.15
C GLN A 707 29.08 -5.55 12.64
N LEU A 708 28.85 -4.55 11.78
CA LEU A 708 28.93 -4.70 10.32
C LEU A 708 30.31 -5.20 9.89
N ALA A 709 31.38 -4.58 10.38
CA ALA A 709 32.77 -4.95 10.06
C ALA A 709 33.11 -6.39 10.46
N LYS A 710 32.46 -6.93 11.51
CA LYS A 710 32.66 -8.33 11.96
C LYS A 710 31.82 -9.33 11.12
N SER A 711 30.65 -8.90 10.64
CA SER A 711 29.68 -9.80 10.02
C SER A 711 29.83 -9.89 8.51
N LEU A 712 30.31 -8.85 7.84
CA LEU A 712 30.40 -8.74 6.38
C LEU A 712 31.86 -8.60 5.90
N ASP A 713 32.08 -8.69 4.59
CA ASP A 713 33.36 -8.35 3.99
C ASP A 713 33.55 -6.83 3.98
N VAL A 714 34.59 -6.36 4.64
CA VAL A 714 34.92 -4.93 4.78
C VAL A 714 34.99 -4.16 3.47
N LYS A 715 35.33 -4.82 2.37
CA LYS A 715 35.40 -4.20 1.04
C LYS A 715 34.00 -3.87 0.45
N ASN A 716 32.96 -4.53 0.95
CA ASN A 716 31.62 -4.50 0.42
C ASN A 716 30.63 -3.78 1.34
N ILE A 717 31.11 -3.06 2.36
CA ILE A 717 30.25 -2.35 3.31
C ILE A 717 30.15 -0.87 2.93
N TRP A 718 28.92 -0.36 2.84
CA TRP A 718 28.58 1.05 2.75
C TRP A 718 27.93 1.52 4.05
N ILE A 719 28.10 2.79 4.40
CA ILE A 719 27.54 3.38 5.62
C ILE A 719 26.52 4.46 5.24
N ASN A 720 25.29 4.25 5.63
CA ASN A 720 24.16 5.12 5.30
C ASN A 720 23.06 5.10 6.41
N PRO A 721 22.14 6.07 6.41
CA PRO A 721 20.90 5.98 7.18
C PRO A 721 19.99 4.84 6.69
N ASP A 722 18.99 4.46 7.50
CA ASP A 722 18.00 3.45 7.13
C ASP A 722 17.20 3.82 5.88
N CYS A 723 16.79 5.07 5.75
CA CYS A 723 15.99 5.55 4.63
C CYS A 723 16.24 7.05 4.38
N GLY A 724 15.45 7.67 3.49
CA GLY A 724 15.52 9.10 3.20
C GLY A 724 15.19 10.00 4.39
N LEU A 725 15.82 11.15 4.50
CA LEU A 725 15.78 12.05 5.65
C LEU A 725 14.66 13.10 5.61
N LYS A 726 13.79 13.03 4.61
CA LYS A 726 12.73 14.00 4.30
C LYS A 726 11.85 14.40 5.48
N THR A 727 11.55 13.48 6.38
CA THR A 727 10.63 13.67 7.50
C THR A 727 11.29 14.21 8.77
N ARG A 728 12.62 14.30 8.78
CA ARG A 728 13.41 14.81 9.91
C ARG A 728 13.63 16.32 9.79
N ASN A 729 14.09 16.93 10.87
CA ASN A 729 14.56 18.32 10.83
C ASN A 729 16.09 18.38 10.66
N TRP A 730 16.60 19.51 10.16
CA TRP A 730 18.01 19.69 9.87
C TRP A 730 18.92 19.55 11.09
N LYS A 731 18.46 19.93 12.29
CA LYS A 731 19.25 19.83 13.51
C LYS A 731 19.53 18.36 13.84
N GLU A 732 18.49 17.53 13.90
CA GLU A 732 18.58 16.08 14.14
C GLU A 732 19.47 15.41 13.10
N VAL A 733 19.28 15.75 11.83
CA VAL A 733 20.03 15.15 10.71
C VAL A 733 21.52 15.49 10.77
N LYS A 734 21.88 16.77 11.00
CA LYS A 734 23.29 17.17 11.06
C LYS A 734 24.02 16.49 12.21
N GLU A 735 23.42 16.45 13.39
CA GLU A 735 24.02 15.81 14.57
C GLU A 735 24.15 14.28 14.37
N SER A 736 23.12 13.63 13.85
CA SER A 736 23.14 12.18 13.61
C SER A 736 24.15 11.76 12.54
N LEU A 737 24.20 12.48 11.41
CA LEU A 737 25.17 12.22 10.35
C LEU A 737 26.61 12.50 10.81
N ALA A 738 26.84 13.55 11.60
CA ALA A 738 28.17 13.84 12.16
C ALA A 738 28.65 12.69 13.07
N ASN A 739 27.77 12.18 13.94
CA ASN A 739 28.08 11.04 14.80
C ASN A 739 28.33 9.76 14.00
N MET A 740 27.51 9.50 12.96
CA MET A 740 27.70 8.35 12.06
C MET A 740 29.07 8.41 11.35
N ILE A 741 29.42 9.56 10.78
CA ILE A 741 30.69 9.75 10.06
C ILE A 741 31.86 9.65 10.98
N LYS A 742 31.79 10.25 12.17
CA LYS A 742 32.86 10.16 13.20
C LYS A 742 33.11 8.71 13.61
N ALA A 743 32.02 7.98 13.95
CA ALA A 743 32.12 6.56 14.31
C ALA A 743 32.73 5.72 13.18
N ASN A 744 32.33 6.01 11.91
CA ASN A 744 32.89 5.34 10.74
C ASN A 744 34.39 5.57 10.59
N ASN A 745 34.87 6.80 10.79
CA ASN A 745 36.28 7.13 10.71
C ASN A 745 37.09 6.40 11.79
N ASP A 746 36.57 6.35 13.01
CA ASP A 746 37.27 5.65 14.13
C ASP A 746 37.31 4.12 13.85
N VAL A 747 36.30 3.52 13.24
CA VAL A 747 36.36 2.12 12.82
C VAL A 747 37.35 1.90 11.68
N LYS A 748 37.44 2.80 10.69
CA LYS A 748 38.44 2.74 9.61
C LYS A 748 39.87 2.70 10.16
N GLU A 749 40.15 3.53 11.15
CA GLU A 749 41.51 3.58 11.81
C GLU A 749 41.84 2.27 12.53
N THR A 750 40.86 1.53 13.05
CA THR A 750 41.12 0.27 13.78
C THR A 750 41.28 -0.94 12.85
N ILE A 751 40.86 -0.84 11.58
CA ILE A 751 40.88 -1.94 10.60
C ILE A 751 42.04 -1.78 9.61
N SER A 752 42.54 -0.54 9.40
CA SER A 752 43.75 -0.25 8.61
C SER A 752 45.00 -0.71 9.35
#